data_34562e35d983e4923e43289660439424
#
_entry.id   34562e35d983e4923e43289660439424
#
_cell.length_a   1.000
_cell.length_b   1.000
_cell.length_c   1.000
_cell.angle_alpha   90.00
_cell.angle_beta   90.00
_cell.angle_gamma   90.00
#
_symmetry.space_group_name_H-M   'P 1'
#
loop_
_entity.id
_entity.type
_entity.pdbx_description
1 polymer ?
#
loop_
_entity_poly.entity_id
_entity_poly.type
_entity_poly.pdbx_seq_one_letter_code
_entity_poly.pdbx_strand_id
1 'polypeptide(L)'
;MEGSFVILLVGFVIVSIAGQQIAKVFQKIKLPLITGLIITGILAGSSFLNFIPSESLPKLNFLNNLALAIIAFSAGAEFYLKELRSRINSIKWMTVSQLFITVTLSTWLIFEFSSYVPFMEDQPENIRLIIALLFGVIFVARSPSSAIAVINEMKANGPFTKTSMGVTVVKDVLVIILFAICLSAAKTVIKNEDLDFNFLIFLILDLLLSFLLGIIIGIILKAPLSLKINKTIKAVGVLLIGYSVYLFAEYIRSKTGIIIGHEIVLEPLLVCIIGSFYITNFTNNRIEFVELLDEISPTIYIIFFTLTGASLSVQTLINVFWTAIAFFALRIFSMFLAGIFGVLSAKDEKRFLFISWMPYVTQAGVALGLTTIIANEFPEWGYEFQTIIIAIIVINQLIGPLLFKISIDIAKESHLKHKSSEFDGIKDAIIFGLESQSIALAMTLKQSGWVPKIITFSDVEGKTSDDFEIIKSEDISLQSFKQLNLKGADAIVCLLSDKENYKIANLVYEHFGTKDVIVRYNGAREYYERLINIGVRIIDPSLAMINLLDHFVRSPNATSLLLGLDKNKDSVDVEIRNKDIHGMTLRDLRFPTDVIVLSLIRKGQVLISHGYTRLRIGDSVTLVGTKESVENVRFKLES
;
A
#
# COMPACT_ATOMS: atom_id res chain seq x y z
N MET A 1 27.42 11.21 -25.06
CA MET A 1 26.58 10.14 -24.50
C MET A 1 26.05 10.46 -23.11
N GLU A 2 26.83 11.06 -22.21
CA GLU A 2 26.35 11.38 -20.83
C GLU A 2 25.25 12.43 -20.79
N GLY A 3 25.28 13.48 -21.61
CA GLY A 3 24.22 14.49 -21.64
C GLY A 3 22.85 13.95 -22.07
N SER A 4 22.82 12.97 -22.96
CA SER A 4 21.56 12.32 -23.40
C SER A 4 20.92 11.47 -22.30
N PHE A 5 21.70 10.83 -21.44
CA PHE A 5 21.18 10.03 -20.31
C PHE A 5 20.61 10.92 -19.20
N VAL A 6 21.29 12.03 -18.88
CA VAL A 6 20.79 12.99 -17.87
C VAL A 6 19.48 13.62 -18.32
N ILE A 7 19.37 14.01 -19.61
CA ILE A 7 18.13 14.57 -20.17
C ILE A 7 16.97 13.55 -20.08
N LEU A 8 17.23 12.28 -20.41
CA LEU A 8 16.26 11.21 -20.29
C LEU A 8 15.78 11.03 -18.85
N LEU A 9 16.71 11.03 -17.89
CA LEU A 9 16.39 10.85 -16.46
C LEU A 9 15.59 12.02 -15.91
N VAL A 10 15.95 13.26 -16.27
CA VAL A 10 15.21 14.47 -15.91
C VAL A 10 13.80 14.43 -16.55
N GLY A 11 13.70 14.06 -17.84
CA GLY A 11 12.42 13.88 -18.52
C GLY A 11 11.54 12.86 -17.83
N PHE A 12 12.09 11.71 -17.45
CA PHE A 12 11.37 10.66 -16.71
C PHE A 12 10.89 11.16 -15.34
N VAL A 13 11.69 11.91 -14.59
CA VAL A 13 11.31 12.51 -13.30
C VAL A 13 10.14 13.49 -13.49
N ILE A 14 10.19 14.34 -14.52
CA ILE A 14 9.08 15.28 -14.84
C ILE A 14 7.80 14.51 -15.16
N VAL A 15 7.87 13.47 -15.99
CA VAL A 15 6.72 12.60 -16.31
C VAL A 15 6.19 11.92 -15.06
N SER A 16 7.06 11.43 -14.17
CA SER A 16 6.66 10.80 -12.91
C SER A 16 5.95 11.76 -11.97
N ILE A 17 6.41 13.01 -11.85
CA ILE A 17 5.75 14.06 -11.06
C ILE A 17 4.38 14.42 -11.67
N ALA A 18 4.31 14.58 -12.99
CA ALA A 18 3.04 14.82 -13.70
C ALA A 18 2.08 13.64 -13.50
N GLY A 19 2.60 12.40 -13.60
CA GLY A 19 1.85 11.17 -13.35
C GLY A 19 1.25 11.12 -11.96
N GLN A 20 1.97 11.55 -10.94
CA GLN A 20 1.45 11.64 -9.57
C GLN A 20 0.26 12.61 -9.47
N GLN A 21 0.30 13.74 -10.16
CA GLN A 21 -0.81 14.71 -10.14
C GLN A 21 -2.04 14.15 -10.89
N ILE A 22 -1.81 13.54 -12.05
CA ILE A 22 -2.88 12.90 -12.84
C ILE A 22 -3.51 11.76 -12.04
N ALA A 23 -2.69 10.90 -11.42
CA ALA A 23 -3.16 9.79 -10.59
C ALA A 23 -4.03 10.26 -9.40
N LYS A 24 -3.75 11.43 -8.80
CA LYS A 24 -4.62 12.05 -7.78
C LYS A 24 -6.00 12.44 -8.33
N VAL A 25 -6.09 12.82 -9.62
CA VAL A 25 -7.38 13.08 -10.28
C VAL A 25 -8.16 11.77 -10.42
N PHE A 26 -7.49 10.67 -10.80
CA PHE A 26 -8.10 9.35 -10.85
C PHE A 26 -8.65 8.89 -9.50
N GLN A 27 -7.94 9.15 -8.40
CA GLN A 27 -8.44 8.89 -7.05
C GLN A 27 -9.73 9.67 -6.72
N LYS A 28 -9.88 10.92 -7.20
CA LYS A 28 -11.11 11.69 -7.00
C LYS A 28 -12.33 11.04 -7.65
N ILE A 29 -12.15 10.35 -8.76
CA ILE A 29 -13.20 9.57 -9.45
C ILE A 29 -13.24 8.10 -9.01
N LYS A 30 -12.64 7.80 -7.84
CA LYS A 30 -12.61 6.48 -7.21
C LYS A 30 -11.84 5.39 -7.98
N LEU A 31 -11.02 5.74 -8.96
CA LEU A 31 -10.12 4.81 -9.62
C LEU A 31 -8.81 4.63 -8.81
N PRO A 32 -8.12 3.48 -8.92
CA PRO A 32 -6.84 3.27 -8.28
C PRO A 32 -5.77 4.25 -8.80
N LEU A 33 -4.89 4.72 -7.89
CA LEU A 33 -3.75 5.56 -8.24
C LEU A 33 -2.86 4.90 -9.30
N ILE A 34 -2.68 3.59 -9.20
CA ILE A 34 -1.88 2.77 -10.13
C ILE A 34 -2.39 2.90 -11.56
N THR A 35 -3.71 2.81 -11.77
CA THR A 35 -4.32 2.95 -13.10
C THR A 35 -3.98 4.32 -13.72
N GLY A 36 -4.04 5.39 -12.93
CA GLY A 36 -3.64 6.73 -13.38
C GLY A 36 -2.16 6.83 -13.76
N LEU A 37 -1.27 6.19 -13.00
CA LEU A 37 0.17 6.15 -13.29
C LEU A 37 0.46 5.36 -14.57
N ILE A 38 -0.18 4.20 -14.77
CA ILE A 38 -0.02 3.40 -15.98
C ILE A 38 -0.51 4.17 -17.21
N ILE A 39 -1.68 4.81 -17.14
CA ILE A 39 -2.22 5.63 -18.24
C ILE A 39 -1.28 6.78 -18.56
N THR A 40 -0.73 7.47 -17.54
CA THR A 40 0.25 8.54 -17.77
C THR A 40 1.51 8.00 -18.45
N GLY A 41 1.99 6.83 -18.02
CA GLY A 41 3.10 6.14 -18.67
C GLY A 41 2.81 5.82 -20.15
N ILE A 42 1.65 5.25 -20.47
CA ILE A 42 1.21 4.97 -21.85
C ILE A 42 1.21 6.25 -22.69
N LEU A 43 0.64 7.34 -22.15
CA LEU A 43 0.61 8.63 -22.85
C LEU A 43 2.01 9.21 -23.08
N ALA A 44 2.91 9.10 -22.12
CA ALA A 44 4.29 9.59 -22.23
C ALA A 44 5.19 8.66 -23.04
N GLY A 45 4.82 7.39 -23.20
CA GLY A 45 5.56 6.37 -23.94
C GLY A 45 5.54 6.57 -25.46
N SER A 46 6.14 5.62 -26.17
CA SER A 46 6.29 5.64 -27.63
C SER A 46 4.96 5.56 -28.40
N SER A 47 3.88 5.11 -27.74
CA SER A 47 2.57 4.95 -28.38
C SER A 47 1.85 6.29 -28.67
N PHE A 48 2.16 7.39 -27.93
CA PHE A 48 1.48 8.69 -28.06
C PHE A 48 2.47 9.85 -28.12
N LEU A 49 2.97 10.36 -26.98
CA LEU A 49 3.77 11.59 -26.93
C LEU A 49 5.25 11.36 -27.17
N ASN A 50 5.72 10.12 -27.10
CA ASN A 50 7.11 9.73 -27.30
C ASN A 50 8.14 10.48 -26.41
N PHE A 51 7.71 10.92 -25.21
CA PHE A 51 8.64 11.52 -24.23
C PHE A 51 9.61 10.51 -23.65
N ILE A 52 9.19 9.24 -23.62
CA ILE A 52 10.01 8.09 -23.23
C ILE A 52 10.02 7.13 -24.43
N PRO A 53 10.98 7.29 -25.37
CA PRO A 53 11.10 6.40 -26.53
C PRO A 53 11.44 4.96 -26.11
N SER A 54 10.93 3.98 -26.86
CA SER A 54 11.18 2.55 -26.60
C SER A 54 12.68 2.22 -26.54
N GLU A 55 13.51 2.87 -27.37
CA GLU A 55 14.97 2.70 -27.39
C GLU A 55 15.63 3.17 -26.08
N SER A 56 14.96 4.01 -25.31
CA SER A 56 15.47 4.57 -24.05
C SER A 56 15.10 3.73 -22.84
N LEU A 57 14.10 2.84 -22.93
CA LEU A 57 13.64 1.97 -21.83
C LEU A 57 14.77 1.08 -21.25
N PRO A 58 15.66 0.46 -22.04
CA PRO A 58 16.75 -0.32 -21.49
C PRO A 58 17.70 0.49 -20.58
N LYS A 59 17.87 1.80 -20.86
CA LYS A 59 18.68 2.69 -20.03
C LYS A 59 18.05 3.01 -18.69
N LEU A 60 16.71 2.88 -18.56
CA LEU A 60 15.94 3.08 -17.34
C LEU A 60 15.68 1.78 -16.56
N ASN A 61 16.17 0.63 -17.07
CA ASN A 61 15.90 -0.67 -16.46
C ASN A 61 16.43 -0.80 -15.02
N PHE A 62 17.48 -0.05 -14.66
CA PHE A 62 17.98 0.00 -13.29
C PHE A 62 16.92 0.55 -12.31
N LEU A 63 16.09 1.53 -12.72
CA LEU A 63 14.99 2.04 -11.92
C LEU A 63 13.89 0.99 -11.75
N ASN A 64 13.61 0.23 -12.81
CA ASN A 64 12.66 -0.87 -12.75
C ASN A 64 13.12 -1.96 -11.77
N ASN A 65 14.39 -2.39 -11.85
CA ASN A 65 14.96 -3.39 -10.96
C ASN A 65 14.97 -2.94 -9.50
N LEU A 66 15.34 -1.67 -9.26
CA LEU A 66 15.30 -1.07 -7.93
C LEU A 66 13.89 -1.02 -7.37
N ALA A 67 12.91 -0.62 -8.20
CA ALA A 67 11.52 -0.56 -7.81
C ALA A 67 10.97 -1.97 -7.50
N LEU A 68 11.25 -2.95 -8.36
CA LEU A 68 10.84 -4.34 -8.16
C LEU A 68 11.42 -4.94 -6.87
N ALA A 69 12.67 -4.61 -6.50
CA ALA A 69 13.27 -5.07 -5.24
C ALA A 69 12.47 -4.57 -4.02
N ILE A 70 12.14 -3.29 -3.97
CA ILE A 70 11.37 -2.73 -2.85
C ILE A 70 9.94 -3.26 -2.82
N ILE A 71 9.30 -3.42 -3.97
CA ILE A 71 7.98 -4.03 -4.07
C ILE A 71 8.02 -5.48 -3.56
N ALA A 72 9.07 -6.23 -3.90
CA ALA A 72 9.27 -7.58 -3.41
C ALA A 72 9.55 -7.63 -1.89
N PHE A 73 10.32 -6.68 -1.36
CA PHE A 73 10.48 -6.54 0.09
C PHE A 73 9.16 -6.23 0.78
N SER A 74 8.34 -5.33 0.23
CA SER A 74 7.00 -5.04 0.77
C SER A 74 6.12 -6.29 0.75
N ALA A 75 6.16 -7.09 -0.33
CA ALA A 75 5.45 -8.35 -0.41
C ALA A 75 5.83 -9.32 0.71
N GLY A 76 7.13 -9.55 0.92
CA GLY A 76 7.63 -10.46 1.95
C GLY A 76 7.36 -9.93 3.38
N ALA A 77 7.34 -8.61 3.58
CA ALA A 77 7.01 -7.98 4.86
C ALA A 77 5.55 -8.22 5.29
N GLU A 78 4.62 -8.30 4.34
CA GLU A 78 3.21 -8.66 4.58
C GLU A 78 3.02 -10.14 4.99
N PHE A 79 4.04 -10.99 4.75
CA PHE A 79 4.01 -12.41 5.08
C PHE A 79 4.35 -12.67 6.55
N TYR A 80 3.54 -12.15 7.47
CA TYR A 80 3.68 -12.46 8.88
C TYR A 80 2.95 -13.76 9.24
N LEU A 81 3.71 -14.83 9.49
CA LEU A 81 3.19 -16.19 9.69
C LEU A 81 2.12 -16.28 10.78
N LYS A 82 2.27 -15.52 11.87
CA LYS A 82 1.28 -15.54 12.96
C LYS A 82 -0.11 -15.09 12.50
N GLU A 83 -0.17 -14.16 11.56
CA GLU A 83 -1.43 -13.65 10.99
C GLU A 83 -1.97 -14.55 9.88
N LEU A 84 -1.08 -15.11 9.03
CA LEU A 84 -1.48 -15.96 7.91
C LEU A 84 -1.89 -17.38 8.31
N ARG A 85 -1.43 -17.85 9.48
CA ARG A 85 -1.71 -19.21 9.97
C ARG A 85 -3.21 -19.54 9.98
N SER A 86 -4.05 -18.58 10.32
CA SER A 86 -5.50 -18.75 10.31
C SER A 86 -6.10 -18.94 8.92
N ARG A 87 -5.39 -18.58 7.84
CA ARG A 87 -5.85 -18.59 6.45
C ARG A 87 -5.18 -19.65 5.56
N ILE A 88 -4.31 -20.48 6.11
CA ILE A 88 -3.56 -21.51 5.36
C ILE A 88 -4.49 -22.40 4.55
N ASN A 89 -5.63 -22.82 5.12
CA ASN A 89 -6.59 -23.69 4.40
C ASN A 89 -7.20 -22.96 3.19
N SER A 90 -7.57 -21.69 3.34
CA SER A 90 -8.10 -20.86 2.26
C SER A 90 -7.06 -20.62 1.17
N ILE A 91 -5.81 -20.30 1.57
CA ILE A 91 -4.68 -20.11 0.65
C ILE A 91 -4.44 -21.40 -0.15
N LYS A 92 -4.37 -22.56 0.52
CA LYS A 92 -4.18 -23.86 -0.13
C LYS A 92 -5.23 -24.16 -1.20
N TRP A 93 -6.51 -24.15 -0.80
CA TRP A 93 -7.60 -24.51 -1.70
C TRP A 93 -7.78 -23.51 -2.84
N MET A 94 -7.63 -22.22 -2.57
CA MET A 94 -7.69 -21.19 -3.59
C MET A 94 -6.54 -21.33 -4.58
N THR A 95 -5.31 -21.61 -4.11
CA THR A 95 -4.15 -21.84 -4.99
C THR A 95 -4.35 -23.04 -5.87
N VAL A 96 -4.75 -24.20 -5.30
CA VAL A 96 -4.99 -25.43 -6.06
C VAL A 96 -6.10 -25.23 -7.08
N SER A 97 -7.20 -24.62 -6.70
CA SER A 97 -8.33 -24.34 -7.60
C SER A 97 -7.92 -23.41 -8.74
N GLN A 98 -7.22 -22.31 -8.42
CA GLN A 98 -6.73 -21.35 -9.42
C GLN A 98 -5.72 -21.99 -10.39
N LEU A 99 -4.82 -22.84 -9.93
CA LEU A 99 -3.89 -23.56 -10.82
C LEU A 99 -4.65 -24.57 -11.69
N PHE A 100 -5.33 -25.52 -11.08
CA PHE A 100 -5.90 -26.66 -11.80
C PHE A 100 -7.04 -26.22 -12.73
N ILE A 101 -8.03 -25.50 -12.22
CA ILE A 101 -9.21 -25.13 -13.03
C ILE A 101 -8.84 -24.10 -14.09
N THR A 102 -8.02 -23.10 -13.76
CA THR A 102 -7.65 -22.09 -14.78
C THR A 102 -6.84 -22.73 -15.89
N VAL A 103 -5.86 -23.58 -15.58
CA VAL A 103 -5.06 -24.25 -16.62
C VAL A 103 -5.92 -25.17 -17.46
N THR A 104 -6.63 -26.12 -16.84
CA THR A 104 -7.40 -27.13 -17.59
C THR A 104 -8.52 -26.53 -18.43
N LEU A 105 -9.29 -25.60 -17.84
CA LEU A 105 -10.41 -24.98 -18.53
C LEU A 105 -9.94 -24.01 -19.63
N SER A 106 -8.90 -23.20 -19.37
CA SER A 106 -8.36 -22.32 -20.41
C SER A 106 -7.73 -23.12 -21.56
N THR A 107 -6.99 -24.20 -21.25
CA THR A 107 -6.43 -25.11 -22.27
C THR A 107 -7.53 -25.71 -23.13
N TRP A 108 -8.57 -26.26 -22.49
CA TRP A 108 -9.68 -26.86 -23.22
C TRP A 108 -10.41 -25.85 -24.10
N LEU A 109 -10.77 -24.66 -23.54
CA LEU A 109 -11.48 -23.64 -24.31
C LEU A 109 -10.64 -23.09 -25.47
N ILE A 110 -9.34 -22.82 -25.25
CA ILE A 110 -8.47 -22.32 -26.33
C ILE A 110 -8.25 -23.38 -27.39
N PHE A 111 -8.13 -24.65 -27.01
CA PHE A 111 -8.01 -25.74 -27.96
C PHE A 111 -9.26 -25.87 -28.81
N GLU A 112 -10.46 -25.86 -28.24
CA GLU A 112 -11.73 -25.94 -28.96
C GLU A 112 -11.90 -24.77 -29.95
N PHE A 113 -11.49 -23.56 -29.56
CA PHE A 113 -11.54 -22.38 -30.43
C PHE A 113 -10.28 -22.15 -31.25
N SER A 114 -9.31 -23.08 -31.24
CA SER A 114 -8.01 -22.91 -31.91
C SER A 114 -8.10 -22.72 -33.44
N SER A 115 -9.10 -23.32 -34.09
CA SER A 115 -9.36 -23.17 -35.52
C SER A 115 -9.80 -21.73 -35.93
N TYR A 116 -10.21 -20.89 -34.99
CA TYR A 116 -10.56 -19.48 -35.23
C TYR A 116 -9.40 -18.53 -34.96
N VAL A 117 -8.23 -19.05 -34.52
CA VAL A 117 -7.05 -18.24 -34.21
C VAL A 117 -6.07 -18.35 -35.37
N PRO A 118 -5.80 -17.27 -36.14
CA PRO A 118 -5.11 -17.36 -37.43
C PRO A 118 -3.79 -18.15 -37.42
N PHE A 119 -2.93 -17.95 -36.41
CA PHE A 119 -1.64 -18.63 -36.34
C PHE A 119 -1.73 -20.07 -35.83
N MET A 120 -2.90 -20.50 -35.31
CA MET A 120 -3.16 -21.88 -34.85
C MET A 120 -3.94 -22.70 -35.88
N GLU A 121 -4.67 -22.05 -36.81
CA GLU A 121 -5.55 -22.70 -37.78
C GLU A 121 -4.81 -23.78 -38.63
N ASP A 122 -3.64 -23.41 -39.12
CA ASP A 122 -2.83 -24.29 -39.99
C ASP A 122 -1.94 -25.28 -39.21
N GLN A 123 -1.96 -25.25 -37.88
CA GLN A 123 -1.13 -26.15 -37.08
C GLN A 123 -1.77 -27.50 -36.86
N PRO A 124 -0.99 -28.59 -36.82
CA PRO A 124 -1.47 -29.92 -36.45
C PRO A 124 -2.14 -29.91 -35.06
N GLU A 125 -3.10 -30.83 -34.87
CA GLU A 125 -3.92 -30.91 -33.66
C GLU A 125 -3.10 -31.05 -32.36
N ASN A 126 -2.03 -31.85 -32.39
CA ASN A 126 -1.11 -31.99 -31.27
C ASN A 126 -0.36 -30.68 -30.93
N ILE A 127 0.03 -29.90 -31.94
CA ILE A 127 0.68 -28.59 -31.73
C ILE A 127 -0.33 -27.60 -31.21
N ARG A 128 -1.57 -27.56 -31.73
CA ARG A 128 -2.65 -26.70 -31.22
C ARG A 128 -2.93 -26.96 -29.74
N LEU A 129 -2.94 -28.25 -29.33
CA LEU A 129 -3.13 -28.61 -27.92
C LEU A 129 -1.99 -28.10 -27.04
N ILE A 130 -0.74 -28.20 -27.51
CA ILE A 130 0.43 -27.68 -26.78
C ILE A 130 0.39 -26.17 -26.67
N ILE A 131 0.07 -25.46 -27.74
CA ILE A 131 -0.09 -23.98 -27.72
C ILE A 131 -1.17 -23.59 -26.71
N ALA A 132 -2.33 -24.28 -26.75
CA ALA A 132 -3.42 -24.03 -25.81
C ALA A 132 -3.01 -24.29 -24.34
N LEU A 133 -2.21 -25.35 -24.10
CA LEU A 133 -1.66 -25.67 -22.77
C LEU A 133 -0.73 -24.56 -22.26
N LEU A 134 0.16 -24.04 -23.10
CA LEU A 134 1.07 -22.95 -22.75
C LEU A 134 0.30 -21.65 -22.44
N PHE A 135 -0.75 -21.32 -23.21
CA PHE A 135 -1.66 -20.23 -22.86
C PHE A 135 -2.32 -20.45 -21.48
N GLY A 136 -2.85 -21.66 -21.23
CA GLY A 136 -3.50 -22.02 -19.98
C GLY A 136 -2.59 -21.80 -18.77
N VAL A 137 -1.33 -22.19 -18.86
CA VAL A 137 -0.33 -22.00 -17.81
C VAL A 137 -0.02 -20.53 -17.60
N ILE A 138 0.22 -19.77 -18.68
CA ILE A 138 0.51 -18.34 -18.57
C ILE A 138 -0.69 -17.55 -18.05
N PHE A 139 -1.91 -18.00 -18.29
CA PHE A 139 -3.12 -17.36 -17.76
C PHE A 139 -3.21 -17.41 -16.23
N VAL A 140 -2.52 -18.35 -15.59
CA VAL A 140 -2.43 -18.41 -14.13
C VAL A 140 -1.44 -17.39 -13.58
N ALA A 141 -0.42 -17.00 -14.36
CA ALA A 141 0.57 -16.02 -13.93
C ALA A 141 -0.09 -14.67 -13.56
N ARG A 142 0.44 -14.02 -12.53
CA ARG A 142 -0.08 -12.74 -12.05
C ARG A 142 1.05 -11.78 -11.66
N SER A 143 0.68 -10.56 -11.33
CA SER A 143 1.60 -9.52 -10.85
C SER A 143 1.46 -9.33 -9.34
N PRO A 144 2.43 -9.72 -8.51
CA PRO A 144 2.41 -9.41 -7.08
C PRO A 144 2.46 -7.91 -6.82
N SER A 145 3.28 -7.19 -7.58
CA SER A 145 3.49 -5.75 -7.41
C SER A 145 2.20 -4.93 -7.49
N SER A 146 1.36 -5.21 -8.48
CA SER A 146 0.07 -4.53 -8.62
C SER A 146 -0.89 -4.85 -7.46
N ALA A 147 -0.87 -6.09 -6.96
CA ALA A 147 -1.72 -6.47 -5.84
C ALA A 147 -1.31 -5.77 -4.56
N ILE A 148 0.00 -5.76 -4.24
CA ILE A 148 0.54 -5.11 -3.05
C ILE A 148 0.25 -3.61 -3.09
N ALA A 149 0.45 -2.98 -4.23
CA ALA A 149 0.20 -1.55 -4.36
C ALA A 149 -1.28 -1.19 -4.16
N VAL A 150 -2.25 -2.03 -4.62
CA VAL A 150 -3.68 -1.83 -4.34
C VAL A 150 -3.98 -2.04 -2.86
N ILE A 151 -3.44 -3.08 -2.23
CA ILE A 151 -3.60 -3.36 -0.79
C ILE A 151 -3.11 -2.15 0.03
N ASN A 152 -1.93 -1.63 -0.27
CA ASN A 152 -1.35 -0.48 0.43
C ASN A 152 -2.13 0.81 0.15
N GLU A 153 -2.58 1.05 -1.09
CA GLU A 153 -3.43 2.19 -1.43
C GLU A 153 -4.75 2.18 -0.63
N MET A 154 -5.35 1.00 -0.48
CA MET A 154 -6.63 0.81 0.24
C MET A 154 -6.45 0.62 1.75
N LYS A 155 -5.20 0.52 2.24
CA LYS A 155 -4.88 0.06 3.60
C LYS A 155 -5.67 -1.21 3.97
N ALA A 156 -5.79 -2.11 2.99
CA ALA A 156 -6.68 -3.26 3.11
C ALA A 156 -6.14 -4.29 4.10
N ASN A 157 -6.98 -4.72 5.03
CA ASN A 157 -6.64 -5.74 6.02
C ASN A 157 -7.88 -6.56 6.35
N GLY A 158 -7.80 -7.88 6.17
CA GLY A 158 -8.90 -8.80 6.47
C GLY A 158 -8.66 -10.19 5.92
N PRO A 159 -9.58 -11.12 6.16
CA PRO A 159 -9.45 -12.51 5.72
C PRO A 159 -9.33 -12.66 4.20
N PHE A 160 -10.06 -11.88 3.42
CA PHE A 160 -10.02 -11.89 1.96
C PHE A 160 -8.66 -11.37 1.44
N THR A 161 -8.21 -10.23 1.95
CA THR A 161 -6.92 -9.62 1.59
C THR A 161 -5.75 -10.53 1.93
N LYS A 162 -5.73 -11.11 3.14
CA LYS A 162 -4.70 -12.07 3.57
C LYS A 162 -4.67 -13.33 2.71
N THR A 163 -5.83 -13.88 2.37
CA THR A 163 -5.93 -15.02 1.45
C THR A 163 -5.40 -14.65 0.07
N SER A 164 -5.83 -13.51 -0.49
CA SER A 164 -5.40 -13.03 -1.81
C SER A 164 -3.89 -12.85 -1.89
N MET A 165 -3.29 -12.29 -0.83
CA MET A 165 -1.85 -12.09 -0.72
C MET A 165 -1.10 -13.43 -0.63
N GLY A 166 -1.54 -14.34 0.25
CA GLY A 166 -0.94 -15.66 0.40
C GLY A 166 -0.94 -16.48 -0.89
N VAL A 167 -2.08 -16.49 -1.59
CA VAL A 167 -2.21 -17.14 -2.90
C VAL A 167 -1.26 -16.53 -3.93
N THR A 168 -1.07 -15.21 -3.88
CA THR A 168 -0.19 -14.50 -4.84
C THR A 168 1.21 -15.07 -4.84
N VAL A 169 1.84 -15.09 -3.68
CA VAL A 169 3.26 -15.50 -3.55
C VAL A 169 3.43 -17.00 -3.81
N VAL A 170 2.51 -17.83 -3.33
CA VAL A 170 2.59 -19.28 -3.58
C VAL A 170 2.42 -19.58 -5.07
N LYS A 171 1.50 -18.87 -5.75
CA LYS A 171 1.27 -19.07 -7.20
C LYS A 171 2.47 -18.70 -8.05
N ASP A 172 3.21 -17.65 -7.73
CA ASP A 172 4.35 -17.24 -8.55
C ASP A 172 5.39 -18.35 -8.70
N VAL A 173 5.72 -19.04 -7.61
CA VAL A 173 6.64 -20.18 -7.65
C VAL A 173 6.04 -21.36 -8.41
N LEU A 174 4.77 -21.69 -8.13
CA LEU A 174 4.11 -22.84 -8.75
C LEU A 174 3.92 -22.67 -10.26
N VAL A 175 3.65 -21.45 -10.74
CA VAL A 175 3.49 -21.16 -12.17
C VAL A 175 4.81 -21.37 -12.91
N ILE A 176 5.94 -20.96 -12.36
CA ILE A 176 7.26 -21.16 -12.98
C ILE A 176 7.55 -22.67 -13.12
N ILE A 177 7.30 -23.44 -12.06
CA ILE A 177 7.50 -24.91 -12.09
C ILE A 177 6.56 -25.57 -13.13
N LEU A 178 5.28 -25.20 -13.11
CA LEU A 178 4.31 -25.76 -14.04
C LEU A 178 4.63 -25.41 -15.49
N PHE A 179 5.04 -24.14 -15.73
CA PHE A 179 5.48 -23.69 -17.04
C PHE A 179 6.67 -24.51 -17.58
N ALA A 180 7.67 -24.77 -16.74
CA ALA A 180 8.83 -25.55 -17.13
C ALA A 180 8.47 -26.99 -17.52
N ILE A 181 7.55 -27.62 -16.76
CA ILE A 181 7.03 -28.95 -17.10
C ILE A 181 6.31 -28.93 -18.45
N CYS A 182 5.44 -27.93 -18.66
CA CYS A 182 4.69 -27.82 -19.92
C CYS A 182 5.59 -27.44 -21.09
N LEU A 183 6.63 -26.63 -20.90
CA LEU A 183 7.60 -26.29 -21.93
C LEU A 183 8.44 -27.51 -22.32
N SER A 184 8.88 -28.31 -21.36
CA SER A 184 9.59 -29.57 -21.65
C SER A 184 8.72 -30.56 -22.45
N ALA A 185 7.44 -30.69 -22.06
CA ALA A 185 6.48 -31.48 -22.83
C ALA A 185 6.27 -30.92 -24.25
N ALA A 186 6.23 -29.61 -24.40
CA ALA A 186 6.12 -28.94 -25.70
C ALA A 186 7.31 -29.24 -26.60
N LYS A 187 8.54 -29.21 -26.08
CA LYS A 187 9.77 -29.55 -26.82
C LYS A 187 9.74 -31.00 -27.31
N THR A 188 9.35 -31.92 -26.44
CA THR A 188 9.22 -33.34 -26.79
C THR A 188 8.23 -33.56 -27.95
N VAL A 189 7.05 -32.90 -27.90
CA VAL A 189 6.01 -33.10 -28.92
C VAL A 189 6.34 -32.39 -30.25
N ILE A 190 6.92 -31.18 -30.20
CA ILE A 190 7.13 -30.33 -31.38
C ILE A 190 8.47 -30.64 -32.05
N LYS A 191 9.54 -30.79 -31.26
CA LYS A 191 10.92 -30.99 -31.77
C LYS A 191 11.36 -32.46 -31.79
N ASN A 192 10.53 -33.40 -31.29
CA ASN A 192 10.88 -34.82 -31.09
C ASN A 192 12.15 -34.98 -30.21
N GLU A 193 12.36 -34.08 -29.25
CA GLU A 193 13.43 -34.18 -28.27
C GLU A 193 13.00 -35.08 -27.11
N ASP A 194 13.96 -35.75 -26.46
CA ASP A 194 13.68 -36.52 -25.24
C ASP A 194 13.26 -35.57 -24.10
N LEU A 195 12.47 -36.08 -23.14
CA LEU A 195 12.12 -35.33 -21.95
C LEU A 195 13.39 -34.93 -21.20
N ASP A 196 13.67 -33.63 -21.17
CA ASP A 196 14.86 -33.11 -20.50
C ASP A 196 14.63 -33.00 -18.99
N PHE A 197 14.85 -34.09 -18.27
CA PHE A 197 14.81 -34.13 -16.82
C PHE A 197 15.88 -33.23 -16.19
N ASN A 198 17.01 -33.01 -16.88
CA ASN A 198 18.06 -32.11 -16.36
C ASN A 198 17.55 -30.66 -16.28
N PHE A 199 16.77 -30.21 -17.26
CA PHE A 199 16.14 -28.89 -17.21
C PHE A 199 15.27 -28.70 -15.97
N LEU A 200 14.46 -29.72 -15.59
CA LEU A 200 13.64 -29.65 -14.38
C LEU A 200 14.50 -29.64 -13.10
N ILE A 201 15.58 -30.42 -13.08
CA ILE A 201 16.52 -30.47 -11.95
C ILE A 201 17.21 -29.12 -11.80
N PHE A 202 17.71 -28.52 -12.88
CA PHE A 202 18.33 -27.19 -12.84
C PHE A 202 17.35 -26.10 -12.38
N LEU A 203 16.10 -26.12 -12.87
CA LEU A 203 15.08 -25.19 -12.40
C LEU A 203 14.84 -25.29 -10.89
N ILE A 204 14.70 -26.52 -10.36
CA ILE A 204 14.52 -26.73 -8.90
C ILE A 204 15.77 -26.23 -8.15
N LEU A 205 16.95 -26.48 -8.68
CA LEU A 205 18.21 -25.99 -8.12
C LEU A 205 18.26 -24.46 -8.10
N ASP A 206 17.88 -23.79 -9.18
CA ASP A 206 17.83 -22.33 -9.29
C ASP A 206 16.88 -21.72 -8.26
N LEU A 207 15.69 -22.34 -8.06
CA LEU A 207 14.74 -21.93 -7.04
C LEU A 207 15.27 -22.15 -5.62
N LEU A 208 15.94 -23.28 -5.36
CA LEU A 208 16.58 -23.56 -4.07
C LEU A 208 17.72 -22.59 -3.77
N LEU A 209 18.56 -22.29 -4.76
CA LEU A 209 19.64 -21.30 -4.64
C LEU A 209 19.07 -19.91 -4.38
N SER A 210 18.01 -19.52 -5.08
CA SER A 210 17.30 -18.25 -4.85
C SER A 210 16.73 -18.17 -3.44
N PHE A 211 16.17 -19.28 -2.93
CA PHE A 211 15.66 -19.35 -1.56
C PHE A 211 16.79 -19.20 -0.51
N LEU A 212 17.90 -19.91 -0.68
CA LEU A 212 19.05 -19.81 0.21
C LEU A 212 19.68 -18.41 0.19
N LEU A 213 19.84 -17.83 -1.01
CA LEU A 213 20.31 -16.46 -1.15
C LEU A 213 19.36 -15.47 -0.48
N GLY A 214 18.04 -15.69 -0.58
CA GLY A 214 17.04 -14.89 0.11
C GLY A 214 17.23 -14.86 1.63
N ILE A 215 17.52 -16.01 2.26
CA ILE A 215 17.84 -16.06 3.69
C ILE A 215 19.10 -15.24 4.00
N ILE A 216 20.15 -15.35 3.18
CA ILE A 216 21.39 -14.58 3.33
C ILE A 216 21.09 -13.08 3.24
N ILE A 217 20.32 -12.65 2.25
CA ILE A 217 19.89 -11.25 2.09
C ILE A 217 19.08 -10.79 3.32
N GLY A 218 18.23 -11.64 3.89
CA GLY A 218 17.50 -11.35 5.13
C GLY A 218 18.45 -11.10 6.32
N ILE A 219 19.52 -11.89 6.45
CA ILE A 219 20.54 -11.68 7.46
C ILE A 219 21.29 -10.36 7.22
N ILE A 220 21.64 -10.05 5.98
CA ILE A 220 22.31 -8.79 5.59
C ILE A 220 21.42 -7.57 5.86
N LEU A 221 20.14 -7.63 5.54
CA LEU A 221 19.15 -6.58 5.80
C LEU A 221 19.02 -6.23 7.29
N LYS A 222 19.26 -7.19 8.19
CA LYS A 222 19.25 -6.93 9.63
C LYS A 222 20.31 -5.90 10.03
N ALA A 223 21.46 -5.85 9.36
CA ALA A 223 22.58 -4.98 9.74
C ALA A 223 22.20 -3.48 9.71
N PRO A 224 21.72 -2.87 8.60
CA PRO A 224 21.33 -1.46 8.59
C PRO A 224 20.15 -1.17 9.50
N LEU A 225 19.20 -2.12 9.68
CA LEU A 225 18.03 -1.94 10.55
C LEU A 225 18.40 -1.90 12.04
N SER A 226 19.41 -2.64 12.46
CA SER A 226 19.85 -2.70 13.86
C SER A 226 20.73 -1.53 14.28
N LEU A 227 21.25 -0.75 13.34
CA LEU A 227 22.10 0.40 13.63
C LEU A 227 21.26 1.62 14.07
N LYS A 228 21.78 2.37 15.07
CA LYS A 228 21.17 3.63 15.52
C LYS A 228 21.57 4.80 14.60
N ILE A 229 21.17 4.75 13.33
CA ILE A 229 21.45 5.77 12.31
C ILE A 229 20.14 6.38 11.80
N ASN A 230 20.26 7.47 11.02
CA ASN A 230 19.10 8.18 10.45
C ASN A 230 18.27 7.24 9.55
N LYS A 231 16.93 7.36 9.61
CA LYS A 231 15.99 6.60 8.78
C LYS A 231 16.32 6.69 7.28
N THR A 232 16.71 7.86 6.79
CA THR A 232 17.08 8.05 5.38
C THR A 232 18.28 7.17 4.97
N ILE A 233 19.29 7.05 5.83
CA ILE A 233 20.47 6.19 5.56
C ILE A 233 20.06 4.72 5.56
N LYS A 234 19.17 4.31 6.46
CA LYS A 234 18.58 2.95 6.46
C LYS A 234 17.83 2.66 5.17
N ALA A 235 17.01 3.62 4.71
CA ALA A 235 16.27 3.51 3.45
C ALA A 235 17.21 3.31 2.25
N VAL A 236 18.25 4.14 2.15
CA VAL A 236 19.29 3.98 1.11
C VAL A 236 19.98 2.62 1.22
N GLY A 237 20.29 2.16 2.43
CA GLY A 237 20.88 0.83 2.64
C GLY A 237 19.99 -0.30 2.14
N VAL A 238 18.69 -0.26 2.43
CA VAL A 238 17.71 -1.26 1.94
C VAL A 238 17.57 -1.21 0.41
N LEU A 239 17.53 0.00 -0.18
CA LEU A 239 17.52 0.19 -1.64
C LEU A 239 18.76 -0.41 -2.30
N LEU A 240 19.96 -0.15 -1.76
CA LEU A 240 21.21 -0.68 -2.30
C LEU A 240 21.29 -2.21 -2.18
N ILE A 241 20.88 -2.77 -1.05
CA ILE A 241 20.82 -4.23 -0.86
C ILE A 241 19.85 -4.84 -1.88
N GLY A 242 18.65 -4.29 -2.03
CA GLY A 242 17.67 -4.77 -3.01
C GLY A 242 18.20 -4.72 -4.44
N TYR A 243 18.81 -3.61 -4.83
CA TYR A 243 19.39 -3.48 -6.16
C TYR A 243 20.59 -4.43 -6.40
N SER A 244 21.41 -4.65 -5.38
CA SER A 244 22.54 -5.59 -5.46
C SER A 244 22.12 -7.02 -5.75
N VAL A 245 20.91 -7.43 -5.34
CA VAL A 245 20.35 -8.75 -5.67
C VAL A 245 20.20 -8.92 -7.18
N TYR A 246 19.69 -7.90 -7.88
CA TYR A 246 19.54 -7.92 -9.33
C TYR A 246 20.90 -7.96 -10.04
N LEU A 247 21.86 -7.13 -9.61
CA LEU A 247 23.21 -7.15 -10.18
C LEU A 247 23.90 -8.50 -9.97
N PHE A 248 23.74 -9.07 -8.79
CA PHE A 248 24.34 -10.37 -8.47
C PHE A 248 23.70 -11.50 -9.28
N ALA A 249 22.38 -11.51 -9.44
CA ALA A 249 21.68 -12.50 -10.26
C ALA A 249 22.16 -12.44 -11.73
N GLU A 250 22.27 -11.25 -12.29
CA GLU A 250 22.76 -11.07 -13.67
C GLU A 250 24.25 -11.47 -13.82
N TYR A 251 25.06 -11.16 -12.82
CA TYR A 251 26.48 -11.57 -12.78
C TYR A 251 26.61 -13.10 -12.75
N ILE A 252 25.86 -13.79 -11.88
CA ILE A 252 25.86 -15.25 -11.80
C ILE A 252 25.42 -15.85 -13.13
N ARG A 253 24.32 -15.38 -13.71
CA ARG A 253 23.80 -15.83 -14.99
C ARG A 253 24.86 -15.73 -16.09
N SER A 254 25.51 -14.60 -16.23
CA SER A 254 26.53 -14.36 -17.27
C SER A 254 27.78 -15.21 -17.08
N LYS A 255 28.19 -15.48 -15.84
CA LYS A 255 29.41 -16.28 -15.56
C LYS A 255 29.19 -17.76 -15.66
N THR A 256 28.05 -18.27 -15.18
CA THR A 256 27.75 -19.71 -15.19
C THR A 256 27.53 -20.26 -16.61
N GLY A 257 26.89 -19.48 -17.48
CA GLY A 257 26.77 -19.82 -18.90
C GLY A 257 28.13 -20.03 -19.59
N ILE A 258 29.15 -19.22 -19.22
CA ILE A 258 30.53 -19.36 -19.78
C ILE A 258 31.30 -20.52 -19.15
N ILE A 259 31.17 -20.75 -17.82
CA ILE A 259 32.05 -21.68 -17.07
C ILE A 259 31.47 -23.09 -17.07
N ILE A 260 30.16 -23.23 -16.91
CA ILE A 260 29.49 -24.52 -16.68
C ILE A 260 28.74 -24.99 -17.93
N GLY A 261 28.56 -24.11 -18.95
CA GLY A 261 27.75 -24.39 -20.14
C GLY A 261 26.23 -24.37 -19.86
N HIS A 262 25.83 -24.06 -18.63
CA HIS A 262 24.45 -23.88 -18.21
C HIS A 262 24.29 -22.58 -17.43
N GLU A 263 23.30 -21.76 -17.78
CA GLU A 263 23.01 -20.51 -17.08
C GLU A 263 22.24 -20.81 -15.79
N ILE A 264 22.79 -20.46 -14.62
CA ILE A 264 22.04 -20.45 -13.37
C ILE A 264 21.18 -19.18 -13.35
N VAL A 265 19.86 -19.37 -13.32
CA VAL A 265 18.89 -18.29 -13.35
C VAL A 265 18.31 -18.08 -11.95
N LEU A 266 18.96 -17.20 -11.17
CA LEU A 266 18.42 -16.78 -9.89
C LEU A 266 17.21 -15.87 -10.11
N GLU A 267 16.15 -16.04 -9.28
CA GLU A 267 14.96 -15.21 -9.32
C GLU A 267 15.05 -14.05 -8.30
N PRO A 268 15.42 -12.81 -8.73
CA PRO A 268 15.67 -11.70 -7.79
C PRO A 268 14.45 -11.33 -6.96
N LEU A 269 13.24 -11.42 -7.53
CA LEU A 269 12.00 -11.15 -6.78
C LEU A 269 11.81 -12.14 -5.64
N LEU A 270 12.01 -13.43 -5.89
CA LEU A 270 11.93 -14.48 -4.87
C LEU A 270 12.98 -14.27 -3.77
N VAL A 271 14.21 -13.94 -4.14
CA VAL A 271 15.29 -13.61 -3.19
C VAL A 271 14.88 -12.47 -2.27
N CYS A 272 14.35 -11.37 -2.81
CA CYS A 272 13.88 -10.22 -2.03
C CYS A 272 12.68 -10.57 -1.14
N ILE A 273 11.69 -11.32 -1.65
CA ILE A 273 10.53 -11.77 -0.86
C ILE A 273 10.99 -12.61 0.34
N ILE A 274 11.87 -13.59 0.13
CA ILE A 274 12.38 -14.46 1.20
C ILE A 274 13.24 -13.68 2.19
N GLY A 275 14.07 -12.73 1.72
CA GLY A 275 14.86 -11.86 2.59
C GLY A 275 14.00 -11.02 3.54
N SER A 276 12.97 -10.42 3.00
CA SER A 276 11.97 -9.66 3.75
C SER A 276 11.16 -10.54 4.71
N PHE A 277 10.70 -11.69 4.23
CA PHE A 277 10.02 -12.70 5.05
C PHE A 277 10.87 -13.13 6.25
N TYR A 278 12.19 -13.30 6.08
CA TYR A 278 13.11 -13.63 7.16
C TYR A 278 13.14 -12.50 8.22
N ILE A 279 13.29 -11.24 7.80
CA ILE A 279 13.25 -10.09 8.72
C ILE A 279 11.93 -10.06 9.50
N THR A 280 10.81 -10.24 8.81
CA THR A 280 9.48 -10.13 9.38
C THR A 280 9.16 -11.19 10.41
N ASN A 281 9.64 -12.43 10.21
CA ASN A 281 9.26 -13.58 11.04
C ASN A 281 10.31 -14.03 12.03
N PHE A 282 11.60 -13.76 11.78
CA PHE A 282 12.72 -14.31 12.56
C PHE A 282 13.59 -13.23 13.21
N THR A 283 13.21 -11.94 13.12
CA THR A 283 13.94 -10.85 13.77
C THR A 283 13.02 -9.92 14.56
N ASN A 284 13.60 -9.08 15.41
CA ASN A 284 12.86 -8.04 16.14
C ASN A 284 12.71 -6.71 15.34
N ASN A 285 13.24 -6.66 14.12
CA ASN A 285 13.28 -5.44 13.32
C ASN A 285 12.07 -5.27 12.40
N ARG A 286 11.03 -6.13 12.53
CA ARG A 286 9.82 -6.10 11.68
C ARG A 286 9.18 -4.72 11.61
N ILE A 287 8.91 -4.11 12.76
CA ILE A 287 8.16 -2.84 12.85
C ILE A 287 8.92 -1.75 12.10
N GLU A 288 10.20 -1.59 12.43
CA GLU A 288 11.06 -0.58 11.80
C GLU A 288 11.21 -0.80 10.29
N PHE A 289 11.29 -2.07 9.86
CA PHE A 289 11.39 -2.42 8.45
C PHE A 289 10.11 -2.08 7.68
N VAL A 290 8.94 -2.41 8.23
CA VAL A 290 7.64 -2.09 7.63
C VAL A 290 7.44 -0.58 7.54
N GLU A 291 7.70 0.18 8.62
CA GLU A 291 7.62 1.65 8.61
C GLU A 291 8.51 2.28 7.53
N LEU A 292 9.72 1.74 7.36
CA LEU A 292 10.66 2.22 6.35
C LEU A 292 10.15 1.93 4.93
N LEU A 293 9.63 0.73 4.70
CA LEU A 293 9.02 0.37 3.41
C LEU A 293 7.79 1.23 3.09
N ASP A 294 6.93 1.51 4.06
CA ASP A 294 5.75 2.35 3.90
C ASP A 294 6.10 3.79 3.51
N GLU A 295 7.22 4.31 4.02
CA GLU A 295 7.71 5.66 3.71
C GLU A 295 8.23 5.76 2.26
N ILE A 296 8.95 4.75 1.76
CA ILE A 296 9.56 4.78 0.44
C ILE A 296 8.65 4.23 -0.68
N SER A 297 7.74 3.30 -0.37
CA SER A 297 6.90 2.60 -1.36
C SER A 297 6.07 3.53 -2.26
N PRO A 298 5.47 4.64 -1.79
CA PRO A 298 4.70 5.53 -2.67
C PRO A 298 5.53 6.10 -3.82
N THR A 299 6.78 6.51 -3.56
CA THR A 299 7.70 7.01 -4.59
C THR A 299 8.09 5.89 -5.56
N ILE A 300 8.36 4.71 -5.05
CA ILE A 300 8.70 3.53 -5.84
C ILE A 300 7.54 3.12 -6.76
N TYR A 301 6.30 3.15 -6.30
CA TYR A 301 5.13 2.85 -7.13
C TYR A 301 4.96 3.86 -8.27
N ILE A 302 5.19 5.14 -8.02
CA ILE A 302 5.15 6.16 -9.08
C ILE A 302 6.15 5.83 -10.17
N ILE A 303 7.41 5.56 -9.81
CA ILE A 303 8.48 5.21 -10.76
C ILE A 303 8.11 3.94 -11.53
N PHE A 304 7.75 2.88 -10.83
CA PHE A 304 7.50 1.57 -11.42
C PHE A 304 6.30 1.57 -12.38
N PHE A 305 5.15 2.09 -11.95
CA PHE A 305 3.93 2.02 -12.77
C PHE A 305 3.97 3.02 -13.94
N THR A 306 4.64 4.16 -13.78
CA THR A 306 4.87 5.08 -14.92
C THR A 306 5.79 4.43 -15.96
N LEU A 307 6.87 3.77 -15.52
CA LEU A 307 7.79 3.08 -16.42
C LEU A 307 7.12 1.86 -17.09
N THR A 308 6.37 1.08 -16.33
CA THR A 308 5.55 -0.03 -16.85
C THR A 308 4.57 0.47 -17.90
N GLY A 309 3.85 1.57 -17.63
CA GLY A 309 2.95 2.17 -18.62
C GLY A 309 3.67 2.60 -19.90
N ALA A 310 4.84 3.25 -19.77
CA ALA A 310 5.63 3.68 -20.92
C ALA A 310 6.17 2.53 -21.77
N SER A 311 6.34 1.34 -21.19
CA SER A 311 6.79 0.13 -21.90
C SER A 311 5.66 -0.61 -22.63
N LEU A 312 4.39 -0.27 -22.38
CA LEU A 312 3.25 -0.93 -23.02
C LEU A 312 3.04 -0.43 -24.44
N SER A 313 2.92 -1.37 -25.38
CA SER A 313 2.64 -1.09 -26.80
C SER A 313 1.13 -1.12 -27.08
N VAL A 314 0.52 0.05 -27.23
CA VAL A 314 -0.89 0.15 -27.63
C VAL A 314 -1.11 -0.31 -29.07
N GLN A 315 -0.11 -0.12 -29.95
CA GLN A 315 -0.18 -0.61 -31.32
C GLN A 315 -0.30 -2.14 -31.40
N THR A 316 0.44 -2.85 -30.56
CA THR A 316 0.33 -4.31 -30.44
C THR A 316 -1.09 -4.74 -30.04
N LEU A 317 -1.70 -4.03 -29.08
CA LEU A 317 -3.08 -4.30 -28.68
C LEU A 317 -4.07 -4.10 -29.84
N ILE A 318 -3.91 -3.03 -30.61
CA ILE A 318 -4.81 -2.72 -31.73
C ILE A 318 -4.74 -3.82 -32.79
N ASN A 319 -3.55 -4.31 -33.12
CA ASN A 319 -3.35 -5.31 -34.17
C ASN A 319 -4.03 -6.66 -33.88
N VAL A 320 -4.08 -7.09 -32.61
CA VAL A 320 -4.67 -8.38 -32.20
C VAL A 320 -5.89 -8.19 -31.28
N PHE A 321 -6.57 -7.06 -31.39
CA PHE A 321 -7.57 -6.61 -30.44
C PHE A 321 -8.67 -7.64 -30.16
N TRP A 322 -9.29 -8.17 -31.19
CA TRP A 322 -10.40 -9.13 -31.03
C TRP A 322 -9.97 -10.45 -30.43
N THR A 323 -8.83 -10.96 -30.85
CA THR A 323 -8.24 -12.21 -30.29
C THR A 323 -7.84 -12.00 -28.84
N ALA A 324 -7.22 -10.86 -28.51
CA ALA A 324 -6.83 -10.52 -27.14
C ALA A 324 -8.05 -10.37 -26.21
N ILE A 325 -9.15 -9.73 -26.68
CA ILE A 325 -10.39 -9.63 -25.90
C ILE A 325 -11.03 -11.01 -25.70
N ALA A 326 -11.10 -11.84 -26.73
CA ALA A 326 -11.65 -13.19 -26.61
C ALA A 326 -10.86 -14.01 -25.56
N PHE A 327 -9.54 -14.00 -25.65
CA PHE A 327 -8.66 -14.73 -24.73
C PHE A 327 -8.69 -14.13 -23.31
N PHE A 328 -8.79 -12.81 -23.19
CA PHE A 328 -9.02 -12.15 -21.90
C PHE A 328 -10.35 -12.62 -21.29
N ALA A 329 -11.43 -12.67 -22.06
CA ALA A 329 -12.73 -13.15 -21.58
C ALA A 329 -12.68 -14.63 -21.14
N LEU A 330 -12.03 -15.50 -21.93
CA LEU A 330 -11.83 -16.92 -21.57
C LEU A 330 -11.03 -17.05 -20.27
N ARG A 331 -9.96 -16.26 -20.13
CA ARG A 331 -9.16 -16.21 -18.90
C ARG A 331 -9.99 -15.80 -17.69
N ILE A 332 -10.74 -14.69 -17.79
CA ILE A 332 -11.62 -14.23 -16.71
C ILE A 332 -12.65 -15.28 -16.33
N PHE A 333 -13.28 -15.92 -17.31
CA PHE A 333 -14.25 -16.99 -17.08
C PHE A 333 -13.64 -18.17 -16.33
N SER A 334 -12.46 -18.62 -16.75
CA SER A 334 -11.75 -19.72 -16.10
C SER A 334 -11.35 -19.37 -14.65
N MET A 335 -10.86 -18.15 -14.43
CA MET A 335 -10.49 -17.66 -13.09
C MET A 335 -11.72 -17.47 -12.19
N PHE A 336 -12.85 -17.02 -12.74
CA PHE A 336 -14.11 -16.88 -12.01
C PHE A 336 -14.59 -18.22 -11.47
N LEU A 337 -14.63 -19.26 -12.31
CA LEU A 337 -14.99 -20.60 -11.86
C LEU A 337 -13.98 -21.13 -10.84
N ALA A 338 -12.69 -20.95 -11.09
CA ALA A 338 -11.65 -21.34 -10.14
C ALA A 338 -11.82 -20.65 -8.78
N GLY A 339 -12.20 -19.37 -8.77
CA GLY A 339 -12.50 -18.63 -7.55
C GLY A 339 -13.67 -19.23 -6.76
N ILE A 340 -14.76 -19.55 -7.44
CA ILE A 340 -15.94 -20.19 -6.81
C ILE A 340 -15.55 -21.52 -6.17
N PHE A 341 -14.88 -22.41 -6.91
CA PHE A 341 -14.44 -23.70 -6.39
C PHE A 341 -13.46 -23.56 -5.24
N GLY A 342 -12.54 -22.59 -5.31
CA GLY A 342 -11.59 -22.29 -4.23
C GLY A 342 -12.28 -21.89 -2.92
N VAL A 343 -13.25 -20.97 -2.98
CA VAL A 343 -14.03 -20.53 -1.81
C VAL A 343 -14.85 -21.68 -1.22
N LEU A 344 -15.53 -22.46 -2.07
CA LEU A 344 -16.34 -23.58 -1.63
C LEU A 344 -15.49 -24.68 -0.96
N SER A 345 -14.35 -25.04 -1.55
CA SER A 345 -13.44 -26.06 -1.02
C SER A 345 -12.77 -25.60 0.28
N ALA A 346 -12.45 -24.32 0.40
CA ALA A 346 -11.90 -23.73 1.62
C ALA A 346 -12.94 -23.60 2.75
N LYS A 347 -14.24 -23.66 2.41
CA LYS A 347 -15.37 -23.32 3.29
C LYS A 347 -15.31 -21.89 3.81
N ASP A 348 -14.86 -20.97 2.95
CA ASP A 348 -14.83 -19.54 3.24
C ASP A 348 -16.22 -18.92 3.18
N GLU A 349 -16.35 -17.65 3.59
CA GLU A 349 -17.60 -16.92 3.60
C GLU A 349 -18.20 -16.80 2.19
N LYS A 350 -19.48 -17.09 2.05
CA LYS A 350 -20.20 -17.07 0.74
C LYS A 350 -20.13 -15.71 0.04
N ARG A 351 -19.93 -14.61 0.78
CA ARG A 351 -19.77 -13.26 0.20
C ARG A 351 -18.54 -13.14 -0.71
N PHE A 352 -17.53 -14.03 -0.55
CA PHE A 352 -16.34 -14.04 -1.37
C PHE A 352 -16.50 -14.81 -2.70
N LEU A 353 -17.59 -15.58 -2.88
CA LEU A 353 -17.79 -16.44 -4.05
C LEU A 353 -17.59 -15.71 -5.39
N PHE A 354 -18.22 -14.55 -5.53
CA PHE A 354 -18.23 -13.82 -6.81
C PHE A 354 -17.08 -12.81 -6.97
N ILE A 355 -16.30 -12.56 -5.92
CA ILE A 355 -15.20 -11.58 -5.94
C ILE A 355 -13.82 -12.21 -5.81
N SER A 356 -13.73 -13.49 -5.46
CA SER A 356 -12.47 -14.17 -5.14
C SER A 356 -11.48 -14.30 -6.30
N TRP A 357 -11.93 -14.17 -7.54
CA TRP A 357 -11.09 -14.18 -8.74
C TRP A 357 -10.48 -12.81 -9.08
N MET A 358 -11.16 -11.72 -8.68
CA MET A 358 -10.79 -10.35 -9.06
C MET A 358 -9.36 -9.95 -8.66
N PRO A 359 -8.82 -10.37 -7.49
CA PRO A 359 -7.44 -10.06 -7.09
C PRO A 359 -6.38 -10.63 -8.03
N TYR A 360 -6.70 -11.64 -8.82
CA TYR A 360 -5.72 -12.39 -9.61
C TYR A 360 -5.66 -11.98 -11.08
N VAL A 361 -6.39 -10.94 -11.49
CA VAL A 361 -6.49 -10.51 -12.90
C VAL A 361 -5.20 -9.86 -13.40
N THR A 362 -4.51 -9.07 -12.57
CA THR A 362 -3.29 -8.35 -12.97
C THR A 362 -2.18 -9.30 -13.42
N GLN A 363 -1.57 -9.02 -14.56
CA GLN A 363 -0.39 -9.71 -15.09
C GLN A 363 0.71 -8.70 -15.41
N ALA A 364 1.98 -9.09 -15.29
CA ALA A 364 3.14 -8.26 -15.61
C ALA A 364 4.38 -9.14 -15.94
N GLY A 365 5.52 -8.80 -15.34
CA GLY A 365 6.84 -9.31 -15.66
C GLY A 365 6.97 -10.81 -15.81
N VAL A 366 6.41 -11.62 -14.89
CA VAL A 366 6.48 -13.08 -14.97
C VAL A 366 5.85 -13.59 -16.27
N ALA A 367 4.61 -13.18 -16.59
CA ALA A 367 3.95 -13.58 -17.83
C ALA A 367 4.75 -13.14 -19.07
N LEU A 368 5.31 -11.94 -19.05
CA LEU A 368 6.13 -11.43 -20.14
C LEU A 368 7.43 -12.23 -20.30
N GLY A 369 8.10 -12.56 -19.21
CA GLY A 369 9.31 -13.38 -19.22
C GLY A 369 9.05 -14.78 -19.80
N LEU A 370 8.00 -15.45 -19.34
CA LEU A 370 7.63 -16.78 -19.81
C LEU A 370 7.28 -16.80 -21.31
N THR A 371 6.57 -15.77 -21.80
CA THR A 371 6.26 -15.66 -23.24
C THR A 371 7.47 -15.37 -24.09
N THR A 372 8.45 -14.64 -23.58
CA THR A 372 9.72 -14.40 -24.30
C THR A 372 10.51 -15.71 -24.46
N ILE A 373 10.47 -16.60 -23.46
CA ILE A 373 11.07 -17.95 -23.59
C ILE A 373 10.38 -18.73 -24.70
N ILE A 374 9.04 -18.70 -24.77
CA ILE A 374 8.28 -19.38 -25.84
C ILE A 374 8.64 -18.80 -27.22
N ALA A 375 8.70 -17.47 -27.35
CA ALA A 375 9.02 -16.82 -28.62
C ALA A 375 10.40 -17.20 -29.14
N ASN A 376 11.39 -17.32 -28.24
CA ASN A 376 12.74 -17.74 -28.60
C ASN A 376 12.84 -19.23 -28.92
N GLU A 377 12.06 -20.08 -28.23
CA GLU A 377 12.12 -21.53 -28.37
C GLU A 377 11.38 -22.04 -29.60
N PHE A 378 10.26 -21.37 -29.97
CA PHE A 378 9.39 -21.73 -31.09
C PHE A 378 9.19 -20.55 -32.05
N PRO A 379 10.19 -20.15 -32.85
CA PRO A 379 10.10 -18.95 -33.69
C PRO A 379 8.98 -18.96 -34.73
N GLU A 380 8.49 -20.16 -35.13
CA GLU A 380 7.46 -20.31 -36.16
C GLU A 380 6.11 -19.70 -35.78
N TRP A 381 5.74 -19.72 -34.48
CA TRP A 381 4.46 -19.21 -33.97
C TRP A 381 4.59 -18.48 -32.62
N GLY A 382 5.72 -18.54 -31.98
CA GLY A 382 5.93 -18.01 -30.63
C GLY A 382 5.88 -16.48 -30.58
N TYR A 383 6.19 -15.79 -31.67
CA TYR A 383 6.06 -14.32 -31.72
C TYR A 383 4.59 -13.88 -31.75
N GLU A 384 3.72 -14.59 -32.49
CA GLU A 384 2.28 -14.35 -32.51
C GLU A 384 1.65 -14.65 -31.15
N PHE A 385 2.07 -15.75 -30.52
CA PHE A 385 1.70 -16.10 -29.16
C PHE A 385 2.07 -14.99 -28.17
N GLN A 386 3.32 -14.53 -28.21
CA GLN A 386 3.82 -13.45 -27.36
C GLN A 386 3.02 -12.15 -27.60
N THR A 387 2.73 -11.81 -28.85
CA THR A 387 1.96 -10.62 -29.21
C THR A 387 0.58 -10.61 -28.57
N ILE A 388 -0.14 -11.74 -28.60
CA ILE A 388 -1.45 -11.87 -27.97
C ILE A 388 -1.34 -11.74 -26.45
N ILE A 389 -0.37 -12.39 -25.81
CA ILE A 389 -0.18 -12.28 -24.35
C ILE A 389 0.18 -10.85 -23.95
N ILE A 390 1.05 -10.15 -24.70
CA ILE A 390 1.37 -8.74 -24.42
C ILE A 390 0.09 -7.88 -24.49
N ALA A 391 -0.75 -8.09 -25.50
CA ALA A 391 -2.03 -7.38 -25.62
C ALA A 391 -2.96 -7.66 -24.42
N ILE A 392 -3.04 -8.91 -23.97
CA ILE A 392 -3.81 -9.30 -22.78
C ILE A 392 -3.22 -8.67 -21.52
N ILE A 393 -1.90 -8.60 -21.39
CA ILE A 393 -1.23 -7.93 -20.26
C ILE A 393 -1.62 -6.45 -20.20
N VAL A 394 -1.70 -5.74 -21.33
CA VAL A 394 -2.15 -4.33 -21.37
C VAL A 394 -3.55 -4.21 -20.78
N ILE A 395 -4.48 -5.05 -21.21
CA ILE A 395 -5.86 -5.06 -20.71
C ILE A 395 -5.88 -5.37 -19.20
N ASN A 396 -5.12 -6.36 -18.77
CA ASN A 396 -5.05 -6.78 -17.37
C ASN A 396 -4.46 -5.71 -16.45
N GLN A 397 -3.47 -4.96 -16.91
CA GLN A 397 -2.86 -3.88 -16.14
C GLN A 397 -3.81 -2.68 -15.95
N LEU A 398 -4.69 -2.43 -16.92
CA LEU A 398 -5.69 -1.37 -16.81
C LEU A 398 -6.89 -1.77 -15.94
N ILE A 399 -7.42 -2.97 -16.14
CA ILE A 399 -8.66 -3.43 -15.51
C ILE A 399 -8.40 -4.09 -14.15
N GLY A 400 -7.30 -4.82 -14.01
CA GLY A 400 -7.02 -5.65 -12.83
C GLY A 400 -6.96 -4.89 -11.51
N PRO A 401 -6.22 -3.77 -11.40
CA PRO A 401 -6.18 -2.98 -10.16
C PRO A 401 -7.57 -2.44 -9.76
N LEU A 402 -8.40 -2.07 -10.75
CA LEU A 402 -9.78 -1.61 -10.51
C LEU A 402 -10.65 -2.74 -9.95
N LEU A 403 -10.59 -3.93 -10.55
CA LEU A 403 -11.33 -5.10 -10.06
C LEU A 403 -10.91 -5.48 -8.65
N PHE A 404 -9.60 -5.46 -8.36
CA PHE A 404 -9.13 -5.76 -7.02
C PHE A 404 -9.60 -4.73 -6.00
N LYS A 405 -9.56 -3.44 -6.32
CA LYS A 405 -10.11 -2.38 -5.47
C LYS A 405 -11.59 -2.62 -5.18
N ILE A 406 -12.41 -2.88 -6.21
CA ILE A 406 -13.84 -3.20 -6.07
C ILE A 406 -14.04 -4.43 -5.16
N SER A 407 -13.21 -5.48 -5.31
CA SER A 407 -13.33 -6.67 -4.47
C SER A 407 -13.02 -6.42 -3.00
N ILE A 408 -12.04 -5.58 -2.69
CA ILE A 408 -11.71 -5.15 -1.31
C ILE A 408 -12.87 -4.35 -0.71
N ASP A 409 -13.48 -3.44 -1.49
CA ASP A 409 -14.62 -2.64 -1.03
C ASP A 409 -15.86 -3.53 -0.76
N ILE A 410 -16.15 -4.50 -1.64
CA ILE A 410 -17.24 -5.46 -1.44
C ILE A 410 -16.95 -6.38 -0.23
N ALA A 411 -15.71 -6.80 -0.05
CA ALA A 411 -15.27 -7.56 1.12
C ALA A 411 -15.34 -6.75 2.42
N LYS A 412 -15.46 -5.42 2.34
CA LYS A 412 -15.42 -4.48 3.48
C LYS A 412 -14.11 -4.58 4.27
N GLU A 413 -13.00 -4.69 3.56
CA GLU A 413 -11.67 -4.80 4.16
C GLU A 413 -10.78 -3.57 3.88
N SER A 414 -11.36 -2.51 3.30
CA SER A 414 -10.71 -1.22 3.11
C SER A 414 -10.72 -0.41 4.39
N HIS A 415 -9.57 0.13 4.80
CA HIS A 415 -9.41 0.94 6.01
C HIS A 415 -8.95 2.37 5.67
N LEU A 416 -9.47 2.93 4.58
CA LEU A 416 -9.21 4.31 4.20
C LEU A 416 -9.82 5.29 5.22
N LYS A 417 -9.04 6.32 5.59
CA LYS A 417 -9.57 7.41 6.42
C LYS A 417 -10.69 8.13 5.69
N HIS A 418 -11.84 8.23 6.34
CA HIS A 418 -12.94 9.04 5.82
C HIS A 418 -12.50 10.53 5.78
N LYS A 419 -12.93 11.28 4.77
CA LYS A 419 -12.68 12.72 4.73
C LYS A 419 -13.37 13.38 5.91
N SER A 420 -12.63 14.21 6.67
CA SER A 420 -13.22 15.04 7.70
C SER A 420 -14.25 16.00 7.09
N SER A 421 -15.36 16.23 7.80
CA SER A 421 -16.30 17.29 7.47
C SER A 421 -15.59 18.66 7.54
N GLU A 422 -16.07 19.62 6.77
CA GLU A 422 -15.65 21.02 6.94
C GLU A 422 -16.09 21.50 8.33
N PHE A 423 -15.27 22.36 8.95
CA PHE A 423 -15.58 22.94 10.25
C PHE A 423 -16.87 23.77 10.15
N ASP A 424 -17.86 23.47 10.98
CA ASP A 424 -19.17 24.12 10.98
C ASP A 424 -19.26 25.40 11.83
N GLY A 425 -18.16 25.81 12.45
CA GLY A 425 -18.06 26.97 13.33
C GLY A 425 -18.19 26.65 14.82
N ILE A 426 -18.54 25.42 15.18
CA ILE A 426 -18.68 24.94 16.57
C ILE A 426 -17.54 23.98 16.87
N LYS A 427 -16.86 24.15 18.00
CA LYS A 427 -15.82 23.22 18.47
C LYS A 427 -16.45 22.11 19.29
N ASP A 428 -16.68 20.97 18.67
CA ASP A 428 -17.30 19.82 19.30
C ASP A 428 -16.27 18.81 19.79
N ALA A 429 -16.43 18.31 21.02
CA ALA A 429 -15.63 17.22 21.58
C ALA A 429 -16.51 16.09 22.11
N ILE A 430 -16.25 14.87 21.67
CA ILE A 430 -16.96 13.67 22.14
C ILE A 430 -16.01 12.81 22.98
N ILE A 431 -16.44 12.52 24.21
CA ILE A 431 -15.64 11.77 25.19
C ILE A 431 -16.31 10.44 25.46
N PHE A 432 -15.65 9.33 25.14
CA PHE A 432 -16.11 7.98 25.43
C PHE A 432 -15.61 7.49 26.78
N GLY A 433 -16.54 7.12 27.65
CA GLY A 433 -16.33 6.67 29.01
C GLY A 433 -16.85 7.68 30.04
N LEU A 434 -17.54 7.19 31.08
CA LEU A 434 -18.08 8.01 32.16
C LEU A 434 -17.34 7.74 33.46
N GLU A 435 -16.29 8.50 33.69
CA GLU A 435 -15.46 8.47 34.91
C GLU A 435 -15.11 9.90 35.35
N SER A 436 -14.49 10.05 36.51
CA SER A 436 -14.12 11.37 37.06
C SER A 436 -13.24 12.20 36.12
N GLN A 437 -12.34 11.53 35.37
CA GLN A 437 -11.47 12.19 34.38
C GLN A 437 -12.26 12.72 33.17
N SER A 438 -13.27 11.98 32.72
CA SER A 438 -14.15 12.39 31.61
C SER A 438 -14.95 13.65 31.98
N ILE A 439 -15.49 13.68 33.19
CA ILE A 439 -16.28 14.80 33.72
C ILE A 439 -15.38 16.03 33.87
N ALA A 440 -14.19 15.88 34.46
CA ALA A 440 -13.25 16.98 34.63
C ALA A 440 -12.78 17.55 33.27
N LEU A 441 -12.52 16.67 32.30
CA LEU A 441 -12.13 17.08 30.94
C LEU A 441 -13.27 17.84 30.26
N ALA A 442 -14.52 17.35 30.36
CA ALA A 442 -15.68 18.01 29.77
C ALA A 442 -15.89 19.41 30.36
N MET A 443 -15.76 19.58 31.69
CA MET A 443 -15.84 20.89 32.34
C MET A 443 -14.76 21.83 31.84
N THR A 444 -13.52 21.37 31.72
CA THR A 444 -12.40 22.19 31.24
C THR A 444 -12.59 22.61 29.78
N LEU A 445 -13.02 21.69 28.92
CA LEU A 445 -13.31 21.99 27.52
C LEU A 445 -14.45 22.99 27.38
N LYS A 446 -15.53 22.88 28.18
CA LYS A 446 -16.62 23.84 28.19
C LYS A 446 -16.15 25.25 28.58
N GLN A 447 -15.31 25.38 29.61
CA GLN A 447 -14.70 26.66 30.00
C GLN A 447 -13.85 27.29 28.88
N SER A 448 -13.30 26.46 28.00
CA SER A 448 -12.50 26.87 26.83
C SER A 448 -13.35 27.08 25.56
N GLY A 449 -14.68 27.14 25.67
CA GLY A 449 -15.60 27.41 24.56
C GLY A 449 -15.89 26.20 23.65
N TRP A 450 -15.59 24.97 24.10
CA TRP A 450 -15.98 23.75 23.40
C TRP A 450 -17.36 23.27 23.83
N VAL A 451 -18.00 22.47 22.97
CA VAL A 451 -19.26 21.79 23.28
C VAL A 451 -18.98 20.30 23.54
N PRO A 452 -18.66 19.91 24.79
CA PRO A 452 -18.33 18.52 25.09
C PRO A 452 -19.61 17.68 25.25
N LYS A 453 -19.55 16.42 24.75
CA LYS A 453 -20.56 15.37 24.98
C LYS A 453 -19.88 14.13 25.51
N ILE A 454 -20.44 13.51 26.56
CA ILE A 454 -19.93 12.26 27.11
C ILE A 454 -20.81 11.10 26.63
N ILE A 455 -20.20 10.08 26.07
CA ILE A 455 -20.88 8.83 25.67
C ILE A 455 -20.46 7.71 26.62
N THR A 456 -21.46 7.05 27.20
CA THR A 456 -21.26 5.91 28.10
C THR A 456 -22.01 4.69 27.65
N PHE A 457 -21.48 3.51 27.98
CA PHE A 457 -22.13 2.21 27.76
C PHE A 457 -22.70 1.63 29.06
N SER A 458 -22.51 2.33 30.19
CA SER A 458 -23.04 1.98 31.50
C SER A 458 -24.28 2.81 31.83
N ASP A 459 -25.04 2.37 32.82
CA ASP A 459 -26.22 3.11 33.28
C ASP A 459 -25.82 4.47 33.89
N VAL A 460 -26.65 5.48 33.64
CA VAL A 460 -26.37 6.88 33.96
C VAL A 460 -26.96 7.26 35.34
N GLU A 461 -27.30 6.28 36.18
CA GLU A 461 -27.97 6.54 37.47
C GLU A 461 -27.20 7.58 38.30
N GLY A 462 -27.86 8.73 38.56
CA GLY A 462 -27.39 9.80 39.44
C GLY A 462 -26.25 10.71 38.91
N LYS A 463 -25.86 10.63 37.64
CA LYS A 463 -24.80 11.45 37.04
C LYS A 463 -25.34 12.35 35.93
N THR A 464 -26.33 13.16 36.21
CA THR A 464 -26.79 14.24 35.33
C THR A 464 -25.95 15.49 35.60
N SER A 465 -25.51 16.17 34.53
CA SER A 465 -24.84 17.46 34.62
C SER A 465 -25.65 18.47 33.81
N ASP A 466 -25.94 19.61 34.39
CA ASP A 466 -26.58 20.75 33.67
C ASP A 466 -25.59 21.41 32.68
N ASP A 467 -24.33 21.05 32.75
CA ASP A 467 -23.26 21.72 32.02
C ASP A 467 -22.92 21.08 30.66
N PHE A 468 -23.16 19.78 30.47
CA PHE A 468 -22.89 19.06 29.23
C PHE A 468 -23.76 17.82 29.11
N GLU A 469 -23.95 17.36 27.87
CA GLU A 469 -24.80 16.22 27.52
C GLU A 469 -24.11 14.89 27.83
N ILE A 470 -24.79 13.98 28.55
CA ILE A 470 -24.37 12.61 28.77
C ILE A 470 -25.33 11.68 28.02
N ILE A 471 -24.82 10.92 27.06
CA ILE A 471 -25.63 10.06 26.20
C ILE A 471 -25.27 8.59 26.47
N LYS A 472 -26.26 7.75 26.74
CA LYS A 472 -26.07 6.31 26.80
C LYS A 472 -26.14 5.71 25.39
N SER A 473 -25.13 4.95 25.01
CA SER A 473 -25.11 4.14 23.79
C SER A 473 -25.27 2.67 24.14
N GLU A 474 -25.99 1.92 23.32
CA GLU A 474 -26.22 0.50 23.56
C GLU A 474 -24.96 -0.34 23.30
N ASP A 475 -24.22 -0.02 22.24
CA ASP A 475 -23.04 -0.77 21.83
C ASP A 475 -22.03 0.08 21.04
N ILE A 476 -20.84 -0.50 20.79
CA ILE A 476 -19.82 0.06 19.92
C ILE A 476 -20.06 -0.47 18.49
N SER A 477 -21.04 0.10 17.79
CA SER A 477 -21.37 -0.24 16.41
C SER A 477 -21.48 0.99 15.51
N LEU A 478 -21.36 0.78 14.19
CA LEU A 478 -21.53 1.85 13.21
C LEU A 478 -22.95 2.45 13.26
N GLN A 479 -23.96 1.62 13.57
CA GLN A 479 -25.35 2.05 13.60
C GLN A 479 -25.62 2.97 14.79
N SER A 480 -25.15 2.61 15.99
CA SER A 480 -25.23 3.44 17.19
C SER A 480 -24.49 4.76 17.01
N PHE A 481 -23.31 4.74 16.39
CA PHE A 481 -22.49 5.93 16.16
C PHE A 481 -23.09 6.89 15.11
N LYS A 482 -23.82 6.40 14.13
CA LYS A 482 -24.59 7.25 13.20
C LYS A 482 -25.70 8.01 13.88
N GLN A 483 -26.38 7.38 14.86
CA GLN A 483 -27.43 8.03 15.65
C GLN A 483 -26.89 9.14 16.56
N LEU A 484 -25.65 8.99 17.02
CA LEU A 484 -24.96 9.96 17.88
C LEU A 484 -24.39 11.18 17.13
N ASN A 485 -24.57 11.25 15.81
CA ASN A 485 -24.12 12.35 14.94
C ASN A 485 -22.64 12.71 15.10
N LEU A 486 -21.75 11.69 15.16
CA LEU A 486 -20.30 11.86 15.31
C LEU A 486 -19.62 12.58 14.13
N LYS A 487 -20.35 12.80 13.03
CA LYS A 487 -19.78 13.26 11.74
C LYS A 487 -19.21 14.68 11.80
N GLY A 488 -19.67 15.49 12.73
CA GLY A 488 -19.23 16.89 12.91
C GLY A 488 -18.16 17.07 13.98
N ALA A 489 -17.86 16.07 14.79
CA ALA A 489 -16.96 16.22 15.92
C ALA A 489 -15.53 16.61 15.49
N ASP A 490 -14.99 17.68 16.10
CA ASP A 490 -13.60 18.10 15.88
C ASP A 490 -12.61 17.24 16.63
N ALA A 491 -12.98 16.76 17.82
CA ALA A 491 -12.15 15.88 18.64
C ALA A 491 -12.95 14.72 19.23
N ILE A 492 -12.33 13.55 19.29
CA ILE A 492 -12.85 12.38 19.99
C ILE A 492 -11.82 11.89 20.99
N VAL A 493 -12.25 11.71 22.24
CA VAL A 493 -11.40 11.24 23.34
C VAL A 493 -11.91 9.90 23.83
N CYS A 494 -11.06 8.87 23.82
CA CYS A 494 -11.41 7.51 24.24
C CYS A 494 -10.72 7.19 25.59
N LEU A 495 -11.52 6.99 26.62
CA LEU A 495 -11.06 6.75 28.00
C LEU A 495 -11.49 5.38 28.54
N LEU A 496 -11.84 4.44 27.68
CA LEU A 496 -12.26 3.08 28.00
C LEU A 496 -11.05 2.11 28.04
N SER A 497 -11.32 0.79 27.98
CA SER A 497 -10.26 -0.22 27.83
C SER A 497 -9.57 -0.11 26.46
N ASP A 498 -8.31 -0.55 26.36
CA ASP A 498 -7.53 -0.48 25.10
C ASP A 498 -8.22 -1.17 23.93
N LYS A 499 -8.94 -2.27 24.18
CA LYS A 499 -9.72 -3.00 23.19
C LYS A 499 -10.91 -2.17 22.67
N GLU A 500 -11.64 -1.54 23.56
CA GLU A 500 -12.78 -0.70 23.22
C GLU A 500 -12.32 0.59 22.55
N ASN A 501 -11.28 1.22 23.09
CA ASN A 501 -10.64 2.39 22.51
C ASN A 501 -10.19 2.15 21.07
N TYR A 502 -9.54 1.00 20.80
CA TYR A 502 -9.17 0.61 19.46
C TYR A 502 -10.38 0.44 18.55
N LYS A 503 -11.45 -0.22 19.02
CA LYS A 503 -12.67 -0.44 18.23
C LYS A 503 -13.34 0.89 17.88
N ILE A 504 -13.45 1.82 18.84
CA ILE A 504 -13.99 3.16 18.61
C ILE A 504 -13.12 3.95 17.63
N ALA A 505 -11.82 4.02 17.89
CA ALA A 505 -10.87 4.74 17.06
C ALA A 505 -10.90 4.26 15.59
N ASN A 506 -10.98 2.94 15.38
CA ASN A 506 -11.07 2.35 14.05
C ASN A 506 -12.39 2.73 13.34
N LEU A 507 -13.54 2.60 14.02
CA LEU A 507 -14.85 3.00 13.47
C LEU A 507 -14.90 4.49 13.11
N VAL A 508 -14.34 5.33 13.97
CA VAL A 508 -14.29 6.78 13.74
C VAL A 508 -13.41 7.12 12.55
N TYR A 509 -12.23 6.52 12.50
CA TYR A 509 -11.28 6.71 11.41
C TYR A 509 -11.88 6.34 10.04
N GLU A 510 -12.57 5.19 9.97
CA GLU A 510 -13.11 4.65 8.72
C GLU A 510 -14.38 5.38 8.24
N HIS A 511 -15.22 5.88 9.17
CA HIS A 511 -16.58 6.28 8.80
C HIS A 511 -16.94 7.75 9.11
N PHE A 512 -16.21 8.42 9.99
CA PHE A 512 -16.60 9.76 10.45
C PHE A 512 -15.59 10.87 10.16
N GLY A 513 -14.33 10.51 9.86
CA GLY A 513 -13.33 11.48 9.38
C GLY A 513 -12.97 12.58 10.38
N THR A 514 -13.09 12.33 11.67
CA THR A 514 -12.74 13.28 12.74
C THR A 514 -11.28 13.71 12.64
N LYS A 515 -10.99 15.01 12.91
CA LYS A 515 -9.64 15.58 12.79
C LYS A 515 -8.70 14.99 13.84
N ASP A 516 -9.11 14.97 15.11
CA ASP A 516 -8.29 14.54 16.23
C ASP A 516 -8.97 13.41 17.02
N VAL A 517 -8.33 12.24 17.04
CA VAL A 517 -8.72 11.12 17.91
C VAL A 517 -7.63 10.92 18.94
N ILE A 518 -7.99 11.07 20.22
CA ILE A 518 -7.09 10.97 21.36
C ILE A 518 -7.48 9.74 22.17
N VAL A 519 -6.52 8.86 22.44
CA VAL A 519 -6.75 7.59 23.12
C VAL A 519 -5.90 7.49 24.36
N ARG A 520 -6.52 7.24 25.52
CA ARG A 520 -5.80 6.85 26.73
C ARG A 520 -5.37 5.40 26.60
N TYR A 521 -4.08 5.15 26.73
CA TYR A 521 -3.49 3.82 26.70
C TYR A 521 -3.37 3.26 28.14
N ASN A 522 -3.85 2.03 28.36
CA ASN A 522 -3.88 1.40 29.67
C ASN A 522 -2.87 0.25 29.81
N GLY A 523 -1.95 0.05 28.86
CA GLY A 523 -0.82 -0.88 28.95
C GLY A 523 -0.95 -2.17 28.13
N ALA A 524 -2.02 -2.38 27.36
CA ALA A 524 -2.17 -3.58 26.52
C ALA A 524 -1.35 -3.45 25.21
N ARG A 525 -0.11 -3.92 25.22
CA ARG A 525 0.88 -3.78 24.14
C ARG A 525 0.35 -4.19 22.74
N GLU A 526 -0.56 -5.16 22.66
CA GLU A 526 -1.17 -5.59 21.40
C GLU A 526 -1.92 -4.45 20.69
N TYR A 527 -2.61 -3.59 21.45
CA TYR A 527 -3.39 -2.49 20.89
C TYR A 527 -2.58 -1.23 20.63
N TYR A 528 -1.44 -1.06 21.29
CA TYR A 528 -0.57 0.10 21.08
C TYR A 528 -0.09 0.23 19.63
N GLU A 529 0.44 -0.85 19.07
CA GLU A 529 0.88 -0.89 17.67
C GLU A 529 -0.29 -0.67 16.70
N ARG A 530 -1.45 -1.24 17.00
CA ARG A 530 -2.65 -1.06 16.17
C ARG A 530 -3.17 0.38 16.18
N LEU A 531 -3.12 1.06 17.32
CA LEU A 531 -3.54 2.44 17.47
C LEU A 531 -2.58 3.40 16.74
N ILE A 532 -1.26 3.17 16.81
CA ILE A 532 -0.27 3.93 16.02
C ILE A 532 -0.59 3.83 14.53
N ASN A 533 -0.89 2.64 14.02
CA ASN A 533 -1.16 2.42 12.60
C ASN A 533 -2.43 3.16 12.11
N ILE A 534 -3.39 3.41 12.98
CA ILE A 534 -4.56 4.25 12.67
C ILE A 534 -4.17 5.75 12.61
N GLY A 535 -3.06 6.14 13.29
CA GLY A 535 -2.61 7.53 13.35
C GLY A 535 -3.35 8.38 14.39
N VAL A 536 -3.82 7.75 15.47
CA VAL A 536 -4.44 8.44 16.61
C VAL A 536 -3.38 8.98 17.57
N ARG A 537 -3.75 9.99 18.36
CA ARG A 537 -2.88 10.51 19.44
C ARG A 537 -3.01 9.62 20.67
N ILE A 538 -1.95 8.89 21.00
CA ILE A 538 -1.93 7.99 22.16
C ILE A 538 -1.35 8.74 23.36
N ILE A 539 -2.09 8.71 24.47
CA ILE A 539 -1.64 9.22 25.76
C ILE A 539 -1.45 8.03 26.69
N ASP A 540 -0.20 7.77 27.08
CA ASP A 540 0.15 6.89 28.18
C ASP A 540 0.21 7.72 29.47
N PRO A 541 -0.72 7.53 30.42
CA PRO A 541 -0.76 8.33 31.63
C PRO A 541 0.51 8.22 32.47
N SER A 542 1.12 7.03 32.51
CA SER A 542 2.35 6.78 33.28
C SER A 542 3.52 7.54 32.68
N LEU A 543 3.70 7.46 31.37
CA LEU A 543 4.76 8.17 30.67
C LEU A 543 4.54 9.67 30.68
N ALA A 544 3.29 10.13 30.52
CA ALA A 544 2.93 11.54 30.62
C ALA A 544 3.26 12.11 31.98
N MET A 545 2.95 11.39 33.07
CA MET A 545 3.28 11.81 34.42
C MET A 545 4.80 11.90 34.65
N ILE A 546 5.54 10.88 34.19
CA ILE A 546 7.02 10.87 34.31
C ILE A 546 7.62 12.08 33.57
N ASN A 547 7.19 12.32 32.32
CA ASN A 547 7.66 13.46 31.54
C ASN A 547 7.32 14.78 32.20
N LEU A 548 6.11 14.90 32.75
CA LEU A 548 5.67 16.09 33.46
C LEU A 548 6.52 16.38 34.69
N LEU A 549 6.79 15.34 35.51
CA LEU A 549 7.66 15.46 36.68
C LEU A 549 9.09 15.86 36.27
N ASP A 550 9.64 15.23 35.22
CA ASP A 550 10.95 15.58 34.69
C ASP A 550 11.02 17.04 34.25
N HIS A 551 9.99 17.54 33.53
CA HIS A 551 9.91 18.92 33.12
C HIS A 551 9.79 19.90 34.32
N PHE A 552 9.02 19.52 35.35
CA PHE A 552 8.94 20.33 36.56
C PHE A 552 10.28 20.42 37.31
N VAL A 553 11.04 19.30 37.35
CA VAL A 553 12.37 19.32 37.98
C VAL A 553 13.35 20.16 37.19
N ARG A 554 13.34 20.08 35.87
CA ARG A 554 14.30 20.79 35.01
C ARG A 554 13.93 22.25 34.74
N SER A 555 12.65 22.54 34.59
CA SER A 555 12.16 23.88 34.15
C SER A 555 10.80 24.23 34.78
N PRO A 556 10.72 24.44 36.10
CA PRO A 556 9.45 24.59 36.82
C PRO A 556 8.61 25.76 36.29
N ASN A 557 9.22 26.90 36.00
CA ASN A 557 8.52 28.09 35.53
C ASN A 557 7.93 27.92 34.12
N ALA A 558 8.71 27.35 33.21
CA ALA A 558 8.23 27.05 31.84
C ALA A 558 7.12 26.03 31.85
N THR A 559 7.23 24.98 32.66
CA THR A 559 6.22 23.92 32.79
C THR A 559 4.91 24.47 33.37
N SER A 560 4.97 25.30 34.41
CA SER A 560 3.79 25.97 34.99
C SER A 560 3.08 26.85 33.96
N LEU A 561 3.84 27.55 33.12
CA LEU A 561 3.30 28.40 32.06
C LEU A 561 2.57 27.56 30.98
N LEU A 562 3.22 26.50 30.52
CA LEU A 562 2.66 25.62 29.47
C LEU A 562 1.43 24.84 29.93
N LEU A 563 1.33 24.51 31.20
CA LEU A 563 0.19 23.81 31.80
C LEU A 563 -0.96 24.72 32.22
N GLY A 564 -0.85 26.04 32.00
CA GLY A 564 -1.90 26.96 32.40
C GLY A 564 -2.14 27.00 33.91
N LEU A 565 -1.13 26.65 34.75
CA LEU A 565 -1.24 26.70 36.19
C LEU A 565 -1.23 28.14 36.73
N ASP A 566 -0.76 29.08 35.92
CA ASP A 566 -0.91 30.50 36.17
C ASP A 566 -2.30 30.95 35.68
N LYS A 567 -3.20 31.27 36.61
CA LYS A 567 -4.59 31.64 36.32
C LYS A 567 -4.75 32.83 35.35
N ASN A 568 -3.72 33.63 35.18
CA ASN A 568 -3.71 34.80 34.32
C ASN A 568 -3.15 34.56 32.92
N LYS A 569 -2.60 33.40 32.64
CA LYS A 569 -2.00 33.05 31.35
C LYS A 569 -2.70 31.86 30.69
N ASP A 570 -2.67 31.84 29.38
CA ASP A 570 -3.28 30.79 28.57
C ASP A 570 -2.35 30.37 27.43
N SER A 571 -2.56 29.15 26.93
CA SER A 571 -1.85 28.60 25.79
C SER A 571 -2.88 28.06 24.81
N VAL A 572 -2.95 28.64 23.60
CA VAL A 572 -3.99 28.32 22.61
C VAL A 572 -3.37 28.11 21.23
N ASP A 573 -3.83 27.08 20.51
CA ASP A 573 -3.54 26.87 19.09
C ASP A 573 -4.58 27.61 18.25
N VAL A 574 -4.12 28.47 17.31
CA VAL A 574 -4.94 29.30 16.44
C VAL A 574 -4.61 29.02 14.98
N GLU A 575 -5.61 28.69 14.17
CA GLU A 575 -5.44 28.53 12.72
C GLU A 575 -5.52 29.88 12.02
N ILE A 576 -4.54 30.18 11.16
CA ILE A 576 -4.53 31.42 10.39
C ILE A 576 -5.55 31.35 9.26
N ARG A 577 -6.61 32.14 9.37
CA ARG A 577 -7.68 32.26 8.37
C ARG A 577 -7.73 33.63 7.72
N ASN A 578 -7.22 34.65 8.40
CA ASN A 578 -7.19 36.02 7.89
C ASN A 578 -6.30 36.15 6.66
N LYS A 579 -6.88 36.58 5.54
CA LYS A 579 -6.19 36.73 4.25
C LYS A 579 -5.20 37.88 4.24
N ASP A 580 -5.43 38.91 5.03
CA ASP A 580 -4.62 40.13 5.05
C ASP A 580 -3.24 39.91 5.67
N ILE A 581 -3.10 38.88 6.51
CA ILE A 581 -1.82 38.54 7.14
C ILE A 581 -1.02 37.50 6.38
N HIS A 582 -1.54 37.01 5.24
CA HIS A 582 -0.84 36.03 4.42
C HIS A 582 0.48 36.60 3.87
N GLY A 583 1.60 35.96 4.20
CA GLY A 583 2.94 36.36 3.78
C GLY A 583 3.60 37.40 4.67
N MET A 584 2.88 37.97 5.67
CA MET A 584 3.47 38.88 6.67
C MET A 584 4.40 38.12 7.62
N THR A 585 5.39 38.79 8.16
CA THR A 585 6.26 38.21 9.18
C THR A 585 5.66 38.41 10.59
N LEU A 586 5.99 37.52 11.52
CA LEU A 586 5.54 37.69 12.92
C LEU A 586 5.94 39.04 13.51
N ARG A 587 7.11 39.56 13.12
CA ARG A 587 7.59 40.89 13.54
C ARG A 587 6.68 42.01 13.05
N ASP A 588 6.15 41.92 11.85
CA ASP A 588 5.32 42.97 11.26
C ASP A 588 3.93 43.06 11.91
N LEU A 589 3.47 41.98 12.53
CA LEU A 589 2.16 41.91 13.19
C LEU A 589 2.10 42.65 14.52
N ARG A 590 3.25 42.98 15.11
CA ARG A 590 3.36 43.75 16.38
C ARG A 590 2.38 43.21 17.44
N PHE A 591 2.55 41.96 17.85
CA PHE A 591 1.77 41.37 18.95
C PHE A 591 2.02 42.11 20.28
N PRO A 592 1.07 42.03 21.23
CA PRO A 592 1.29 42.51 22.59
C PRO A 592 2.57 41.96 23.21
N THR A 593 3.23 42.72 24.05
CA THR A 593 4.54 42.32 24.63
C THR A 593 4.46 41.12 25.56
N ASP A 594 3.27 40.77 26.00
CA ASP A 594 2.96 39.66 26.89
C ASP A 594 2.48 38.41 26.12
N VAL A 595 2.49 38.44 24.75
CA VAL A 595 2.16 37.29 23.91
C VAL A 595 3.39 36.80 23.16
N ILE A 596 3.65 35.51 23.27
CA ILE A 596 4.73 34.82 22.56
C ILE A 596 4.14 33.75 21.63
N VAL A 597 4.68 33.67 20.40
CA VAL A 597 4.42 32.57 19.48
C VAL A 597 5.45 31.48 19.73
N LEU A 598 5.03 30.35 20.31
CA LEU A 598 5.92 29.25 20.64
C LEU A 598 6.30 28.42 19.39
N SER A 599 5.32 28.08 18.59
CA SER A 599 5.51 27.23 17.42
C SER A 599 4.52 27.56 16.32
N LEU A 600 4.84 27.11 15.12
CA LEU A 600 3.98 27.18 13.95
C LEU A 600 3.97 25.81 13.28
N ILE A 601 2.78 25.29 13.03
CA ILE A 601 2.60 24.03 12.31
C ILE A 601 2.16 24.33 10.88
N ARG A 602 2.94 23.88 9.90
CA ARG A 602 2.66 24.05 8.47
C ARG A 602 2.68 22.68 7.78
N LYS A 603 1.56 22.29 7.21
CA LYS A 603 1.43 20.97 6.52
C LYS A 603 1.91 19.80 7.38
N GLY A 604 1.63 19.83 8.68
CA GLY A 604 2.03 18.78 9.63
C GLY A 604 3.47 18.87 10.15
N GLN A 605 4.28 19.85 9.69
CA GLN A 605 5.64 20.07 10.20
C GLN A 605 5.67 21.21 11.21
N VAL A 606 6.29 20.93 12.36
CA VAL A 606 6.50 21.95 13.40
C VAL A 606 7.69 22.83 13.04
N LEU A 607 7.47 24.13 12.96
CA LEU A 607 8.49 25.14 12.74
C LEU A 607 8.67 25.94 14.04
N ILE A 608 9.90 26.09 14.49
CA ILE A 608 10.20 27.01 15.60
C ILE A 608 10.03 28.43 15.07
N SER A 609 9.12 29.19 15.69
CA SER A 609 8.80 30.54 15.25
C SER A 609 9.88 31.54 15.68
N HIS A 610 10.19 32.50 14.83
CA HIS A 610 11.02 33.65 15.12
C HIS A 610 10.46 34.88 14.35
N GLY A 611 10.89 36.08 14.69
CA GLY A 611 10.33 37.32 14.16
C GLY A 611 10.24 37.40 12.63
N TYR A 612 11.11 36.74 11.89
CA TYR A 612 11.11 36.71 10.41
C TYR A 612 10.28 35.54 9.81
N THR A 613 9.66 34.71 10.63
CA THR A 613 8.78 33.62 10.15
C THR A 613 7.55 34.22 9.45
N ARG A 614 7.36 33.87 8.18
CA ARG A 614 6.22 34.33 7.39
C ARG A 614 5.03 33.41 7.61
N LEU A 615 3.88 34.00 7.90
CA LEU A 615 2.63 33.31 8.13
C LEU A 615 1.93 32.98 6.81
N ARG A 616 1.21 31.87 6.77
CA ARG A 616 0.39 31.45 5.62
C ARG A 616 -0.99 31.02 6.08
N ILE A 617 -1.99 31.22 5.25
CA ILE A 617 -3.33 30.68 5.50
C ILE A 617 -3.24 29.16 5.68
N GLY A 618 -3.92 28.65 6.72
CA GLY A 618 -3.90 27.23 7.09
C GLY A 618 -2.71 26.84 7.98
N ASP A 619 -1.82 27.76 8.37
CA ASP A 619 -0.84 27.50 9.43
C ASP A 619 -1.57 27.48 10.78
N SER A 620 -1.19 26.58 11.69
CA SER A 620 -1.62 26.59 13.08
C SER A 620 -0.51 27.16 13.95
N VAL A 621 -0.83 28.19 14.74
CA VAL A 621 0.12 28.94 15.56
C VAL A 621 -0.18 28.72 17.04
N THR A 622 0.80 28.29 17.83
CA THR A 622 0.66 28.17 19.29
C THR A 622 1.04 29.48 19.95
N LEU A 623 0.04 30.15 20.57
CA LEU A 623 0.17 31.38 21.30
C LEU A 623 0.24 31.11 22.81
N VAL A 624 1.07 31.88 23.54
CA VAL A 624 1.12 31.87 25.01
C VAL A 624 1.17 33.31 25.51
N GLY A 625 0.30 33.66 26.44
CA GLY A 625 0.23 35.01 26.99
C GLY A 625 -0.91 35.18 27.99
N THR A 626 -1.23 36.43 28.37
CA THR A 626 -2.42 36.70 29.19
C THR A 626 -3.69 36.39 28.39
N LYS A 627 -4.76 35.96 29.06
CA LYS A 627 -6.03 35.56 28.41
C LYS A 627 -6.57 36.67 27.50
N GLU A 628 -6.53 37.91 27.95
CA GLU A 628 -7.01 39.06 27.19
C GLU A 628 -6.18 39.29 25.92
N SER A 629 -4.86 39.28 26.06
CA SER A 629 -3.94 39.52 24.94
C SER A 629 -3.94 38.36 23.93
N VAL A 630 -4.06 37.14 24.41
CA VAL A 630 -4.18 35.96 23.53
C VAL A 630 -5.47 36.00 22.71
N GLU A 631 -6.61 36.39 23.33
CA GLU A 631 -7.88 36.49 22.62
C GLU A 631 -7.86 37.63 21.56
N ASN A 632 -7.23 38.73 21.87
CA ASN A 632 -7.03 39.82 20.90
C ASN A 632 -6.17 39.40 19.70
N VAL A 633 -5.10 38.63 19.93
CA VAL A 633 -4.25 38.10 18.86
C VAL A 633 -5.00 37.04 18.07
N ARG A 634 -5.74 36.16 18.73
CA ARG A 634 -6.57 35.16 18.09
C ARG A 634 -7.56 35.79 17.12
N PHE A 635 -8.32 36.79 17.56
CA PHE A 635 -9.25 37.51 16.69
C PHE A 635 -8.54 38.07 15.45
N LYS A 636 -7.34 38.65 15.61
CA LYS A 636 -6.54 39.18 14.49
C LYS A 636 -6.07 38.11 13.50
N LEU A 637 -5.83 36.88 13.96
CA LEU A 637 -5.36 35.77 13.11
C LEU A 637 -6.51 35.01 12.41
N GLU A 638 -7.69 34.96 13.04
CA GLU A 638 -8.86 34.25 12.54
C GLU A 638 -9.79 35.10 11.66
N SER A 639 -9.92 36.43 11.96
CA SER A 639 -10.79 37.36 11.24
C SER A 639 -10.18 37.88 9.95
#